data_0b9c3dffa469026629e5cdce445bd192
#
_entry.id   0b9c3dffa469026629e5cdce445bd192
#
_cell.length_a   1.000
_cell.length_b   1.000
_cell.length_c   1.000
_cell.angle_alpha   90.00
_cell.angle_beta   90.00
_cell.angle_gamma   90.00
#
_symmetry.space_group_name_H-M   'P 1'
#
loop_
_entity.id
_entity.type
_entity.pdbx_description
1 polymer ?
#
loop_
_entity_poly.entity_id
_entity_poly.type
_entity_poly.pdbx_seq_one_letter_code
_entity_poly.pdbx_strand_id
1 'polypeptide(L)'
;MMNHDNQDKVQLTSALRPGIALSFVKLFLLLTVILGATASSVEAQTSVLQGTVIVSSGNGQSERLPEASLTLIAESAGHSQRFAVTNEQGEYKFDNLPGGLYKLEIALTGFKPHTERVTVNPGIASLEIALVVEGISSEVTVLADRVGLNTADATPPTTFNQNRLETVPLANERFQDAIPLVPGVVRGPDGMISLKGARSSQSGMIVNSASVTDPVTGESAINLPIEAVQSVEVLTNPYAPEYGQFTGAVTSVQTRSGSETFHANATSFFPRFRRRGGSFVGIEAFTPRVTFSGPLLKDKLKFFQSFEYRFVRTPVENLPALQRDTDIESFDSVSQLDLDINEKNHLTTTFSLYPQKLRYVGLNTFNPQEVTPNFKQRGFLVAASDRLILSGKSLLESSFSIKQFDADVFPSSGNAPMDLAPNVNSGNFFNQQARRSKRYQALETYSFSPPKFAGEHSMKVGGGVSYVTFNGGNTSNTVRILRADGTRSQQLDFVGSGKLSRNKTEFLTYFEDKWILNRRLTLEYGVRYDRDDVALENNLAPRIGFAFLPVIDGRTVIRGGIGVFYDDINLNIATFSQLQERVLTRFGLDGLQVIGNPELQRFEYSGTRLRTPRSINWNVEVDREWLKNLFVRVAYQQRQASREFVLNPIESQKSETVLGLDNSGSSRYREFQVTARYRFREHDEFTAAYVRSSASGDLNDFNSYFGNFENPIIQANERTRLPWDAPNRFIFWGEFHVKYGITLAPVLDIRTGFPYSIIDEDRNFVGPRNQAGRYPSFTSVDLQILKSVSLPGRFTKYRLELGLKVFNLTNHFNPRDFQNNLASDSFGGFYNGVGRKYGTRITFVKK
;
A
#
# COMPACT_ATOMS: atom_id res chain seq x y z
N MET A 1 -57.04 -9.00 37.79
CA MET A 1 -57.52 -7.62 37.73
C MET A 1 -56.34 -6.71 37.31
N MET A 2 -56.55 -6.20 36.13
CA MET A 2 -56.07 -4.87 35.63
C MET A 2 -54.56 -4.59 35.68
N ASN A 3 -53.92 -4.60 34.53
CA ASN A 3 -53.73 -3.53 33.51
C ASN A 3 -52.54 -2.62 33.90
N HIS A 4 -51.49 -2.37 33.14
CA HIS A 4 -51.43 -1.82 31.82
C HIS A 4 -49.99 -1.89 31.28
N ASP A 5 -49.96 -2.21 30.00
CA ASP A 5 -48.99 -1.84 28.95
C ASP A 5 -48.04 -0.71 29.24
N ASN A 6 -46.79 -0.93 28.91
CA ASN A 6 -46.05 0.01 28.08
C ASN A 6 -44.92 -0.72 27.31
N GLN A 7 -45.20 -1.11 26.06
CA GLN A 7 -44.21 -1.47 25.04
C GLN A 7 -43.79 -0.16 24.35
N ASP A 8 -42.70 0.41 24.77
CA ASP A 8 -41.99 1.40 23.98
C ASP A 8 -41.04 0.70 22.98
N LYS A 9 -41.55 0.55 21.75
CA LYS A 9 -40.77 0.20 20.58
C LYS A 9 -39.78 1.32 20.27
N VAL A 10 -38.55 1.14 20.62
CA VAL A 10 -37.49 1.95 20.04
C VAL A 10 -37.21 1.44 18.62
N GLN A 11 -37.89 2.03 17.64
CA GLN A 11 -37.54 1.92 16.23
C GLN A 11 -36.29 2.81 15.99
N LEU A 12 -35.12 2.21 15.98
CA LEU A 12 -33.90 2.82 15.43
C LEU A 12 -33.92 2.70 13.88
N THR A 13 -34.62 3.62 13.22
CA THR A 13 -34.46 3.87 11.79
C THR A 13 -33.32 4.88 11.60
N SER A 14 -32.09 4.41 11.46
CA SER A 14 -31.00 5.22 10.91
C SER A 14 -31.02 5.14 9.38
N ALA A 15 -32.01 5.76 8.77
CA ALA A 15 -31.95 6.08 7.35
C ALA A 15 -31.24 7.43 7.20
N LEU A 16 -30.05 7.44 6.64
CA LEU A 16 -29.51 8.64 5.99
C LEU A 16 -30.58 9.10 4.98
N ARG A 17 -31.16 10.25 5.23
CA ARG A 17 -32.20 10.82 4.36
C ARG A 17 -31.63 10.93 2.94
N PRO A 18 -32.37 10.44 1.90
CA PRO A 18 -31.93 10.52 0.50
C PRO A 18 -31.66 11.96 0.01
N GLY A 19 -32.10 12.97 0.76
CA GLY A 19 -31.99 14.37 0.42
C GLY A 19 -30.55 14.95 0.38
N ILE A 20 -29.60 14.40 1.14
CA ILE A 20 -28.22 14.96 1.16
C ILE A 20 -27.45 14.44 -0.07
N ALA A 21 -27.59 13.18 -0.43
CA ALA A 21 -26.96 12.64 -1.64
C ALA A 21 -27.54 13.28 -2.92
N LEU A 22 -28.85 13.58 -2.93
CA LEU A 22 -29.51 14.22 -4.07
C LEU A 22 -29.14 15.72 -4.17
N SER A 23 -28.86 16.39 -3.07
CA SER A 23 -28.42 17.79 -3.05
C SER A 23 -27.00 17.96 -3.57
N PHE A 24 -26.09 17.04 -3.29
CA PHE A 24 -24.73 17.06 -3.84
C PHE A 24 -24.72 16.72 -5.33
N VAL A 25 -25.55 15.77 -5.79
CA VAL A 25 -25.70 15.45 -7.21
C VAL A 25 -26.36 16.63 -7.97
N LYS A 26 -27.33 17.31 -7.37
CA LYS A 26 -27.96 18.52 -7.97
C LYS A 26 -27.02 19.72 -8.01
N LEU A 27 -26.17 19.91 -7.00
CA LEU A 27 -25.14 20.96 -7.01
C LEU A 27 -24.06 20.67 -8.06
N PHE A 28 -23.70 19.42 -8.26
CA PHE A 28 -22.73 19.00 -9.28
C PHE A 28 -23.31 19.11 -10.72
N LEU A 29 -24.57 18.78 -10.91
CA LEU A 29 -25.29 18.94 -12.19
C LEU A 29 -25.60 20.42 -12.53
N LEU A 30 -25.83 21.28 -11.53
CA LEU A 30 -26.08 22.71 -11.76
C LEU A 30 -24.79 23.47 -12.18
N LEU A 31 -23.61 23.01 -11.76
CA LEU A 31 -22.32 23.58 -12.20
C LEU A 31 -21.97 23.22 -13.65
N THR A 32 -22.61 22.21 -14.25
CA THR A 32 -22.30 21.72 -15.61
C THR A 32 -23.12 22.44 -16.70
N VAL A 33 -24.11 23.26 -16.34
CA VAL A 33 -25.03 23.87 -17.32
C VAL A 33 -24.71 25.35 -17.66
N ILE A 34 -23.81 26.04 -16.96
CA ILE A 34 -23.65 27.50 -17.07
C ILE A 34 -22.48 27.97 -17.98
N LEU A 35 -21.69 27.12 -18.63
CA LEU A 35 -20.58 27.58 -19.47
C LEU A 35 -20.57 27.00 -20.89
N GLY A 36 -21.48 27.46 -21.69
CA GLY A 36 -21.43 27.32 -23.14
C GLY A 36 -21.65 28.66 -23.82
N ALA A 37 -20.57 29.39 -24.19
CA ALA A 37 -20.61 30.34 -25.33
C ALA A 37 -19.22 30.92 -25.66
N THR A 38 -18.92 30.86 -26.95
CA THR A 38 -18.07 31.67 -27.82
C THR A 38 -16.55 31.65 -27.68
N ALA A 39 -15.91 31.11 -28.70
CA ALA A 39 -14.50 31.38 -29.04
C ALA A 39 -14.38 31.82 -30.51
N SER A 40 -13.81 32.97 -30.72
CA SER A 40 -13.42 33.51 -32.04
C SER A 40 -12.04 32.95 -32.40
N SER A 41 -11.83 32.47 -33.59
CA SER A 41 -10.58 31.95 -34.13
C SER A 41 -9.66 33.07 -34.62
N VAL A 42 -8.44 33.11 -34.14
CA VAL A 42 -7.31 33.88 -34.72
C VAL A 42 -6.38 32.90 -35.41
N GLU A 43 -6.07 33.06 -36.68
CA GLU A 43 -5.05 32.28 -37.41
C GLU A 43 -3.66 32.64 -36.89
N ALA A 44 -2.90 31.65 -36.40
CA ALA A 44 -1.54 31.80 -35.97
C ALA A 44 -0.56 31.17 -36.97
N GLN A 45 0.54 31.85 -37.27
CA GLN A 45 1.66 31.29 -38.06
C GLN A 45 2.23 30.05 -37.33
N THR A 46 2.38 28.96 -38.08
CA THR A 46 2.81 27.66 -37.57
C THR A 46 4.31 27.46 -37.77
N SER A 47 4.95 26.86 -36.74
CA SER A 47 6.38 26.54 -36.72
C SER A 47 6.60 25.04 -36.51
N VAL A 48 7.81 24.58 -36.78
CA VAL A 48 8.23 23.18 -36.60
C VAL A 48 9.36 23.13 -35.57
N LEU A 49 9.25 22.24 -34.57
CA LEU A 49 10.35 21.86 -33.68
C LEU A 49 10.76 20.42 -34.02
N GLN A 50 12.02 20.23 -34.36
CA GLN A 50 12.57 18.91 -34.69
C GLN A 50 13.94 18.75 -34.05
N GLY A 51 14.48 17.51 -34.00
CA GLY A 51 15.80 17.26 -33.45
C GLY A 51 16.09 15.80 -33.26
N THR A 52 17.17 15.52 -32.53
CA THR A 52 17.63 14.15 -32.22
C THR A 52 17.80 13.98 -30.73
N VAL A 53 17.49 12.76 -30.26
CA VAL A 53 17.80 12.33 -28.89
C VAL A 53 18.98 11.37 -28.95
N ILE A 54 19.99 11.63 -28.15
CA ILE A 54 21.25 10.86 -28.12
C ILE A 54 21.59 10.45 -26.71
N VAL A 55 22.42 9.41 -26.53
CA VAL A 55 23.18 9.20 -25.30
C VAL A 55 24.56 9.87 -25.45
N SER A 56 24.97 10.66 -24.47
CA SER A 56 26.29 11.28 -24.47
C SER A 56 27.34 10.21 -24.19
N SER A 57 28.21 9.92 -25.15
CA SER A 57 29.37 9.02 -25.00
C SER A 57 30.63 9.87 -24.84
N GLY A 58 31.39 9.72 -23.74
CA GLY A 58 32.60 10.47 -23.43
C GLY A 58 33.71 10.36 -24.49
N ASN A 59 33.55 9.47 -25.46
CA ASN A 59 34.53 9.29 -26.57
C ASN A 59 34.16 10.05 -27.85
N GLY A 60 33.17 10.95 -27.79
CA GLY A 60 32.79 11.78 -28.95
C GLY A 60 31.92 11.05 -29.99
N GLN A 61 31.53 9.80 -29.75
CA GLN A 61 30.52 9.09 -30.53
C GLN A 61 29.20 9.11 -29.78
N SER A 62 28.26 9.91 -30.23
CA SER A 62 26.89 9.93 -29.69
C SER A 62 26.08 8.82 -30.36
N GLU A 63 25.49 7.92 -29.53
CA GLU A 63 24.53 6.92 -30.04
C GLU A 63 23.13 7.53 -30.02
N ARG A 64 22.39 7.38 -31.13
CA ARG A 64 21.04 7.91 -31.27
C ARG A 64 20.03 7.04 -30.56
N LEU A 65 19.11 7.65 -29.80
CA LEU A 65 18.13 6.96 -28.96
C LEU A 65 16.74 6.92 -29.65
N PRO A 66 16.34 5.82 -30.27
CA PRO A 66 14.97 5.66 -30.74
C PRO A 66 14.00 5.42 -29.58
N GLU A 67 12.72 5.63 -29.87
CA GLU A 67 11.59 5.37 -28.95
C GLU A 67 11.58 6.22 -27.67
N ALA A 68 12.39 7.27 -27.58
CA ALA A 68 12.23 8.25 -26.55
C ALA A 68 10.89 8.98 -26.74
N SER A 69 10.05 8.97 -25.73
CA SER A 69 8.79 9.69 -25.75
C SER A 69 9.02 11.16 -25.36
N LEU A 70 8.54 12.07 -26.19
CA LEU A 70 8.67 13.50 -26.00
C LEU A 70 7.29 14.11 -25.79
N THR A 71 7.19 14.97 -24.76
CA THR A 71 5.99 15.75 -24.48
C THR A 71 6.35 17.22 -24.55
N LEU A 72 5.76 17.94 -25.50
CA LEU A 72 5.94 19.37 -25.67
C LEU A 72 4.76 20.13 -25.08
N ILE A 73 4.98 20.99 -24.11
CA ILE A 73 3.97 21.70 -23.32
C ILE A 73 4.11 23.20 -23.54
N ALA A 74 3.10 23.87 -24.06
CA ALA A 74 3.12 25.32 -24.23
C ALA A 74 3.03 26.03 -22.86
N GLU A 75 3.98 26.92 -22.53
CA GLU A 75 3.97 27.70 -21.27
C GLU A 75 3.01 28.90 -21.35
N SER A 76 2.63 29.37 -22.56
CA SER A 76 1.65 30.46 -22.79
C SER A 76 0.25 29.94 -23.07
N ALA A 77 -0.75 30.74 -22.72
CA ALA A 77 -2.20 30.58 -22.87
C ALA A 77 -2.68 29.29 -23.56
N GLY A 78 -3.01 28.27 -22.77
CA GLY A 78 -3.67 27.07 -23.27
C GLY A 78 -3.02 25.75 -22.94
N HIS A 79 -1.76 25.68 -22.53
CA HIS A 79 -0.96 24.47 -22.19
C HIS A 79 -1.31 23.27 -23.07
N SER A 80 -1.40 23.50 -24.41
CA SER A 80 -1.59 22.40 -25.35
C SER A 80 -0.36 21.51 -25.30
N GLN A 81 -0.57 20.23 -25.04
CA GLN A 81 0.50 19.21 -25.09
C GLN A 81 0.54 18.58 -26.47
N ARG A 82 1.74 18.34 -26.94
CA ARG A 82 2.01 17.59 -28.15
C ARG A 82 2.92 16.44 -27.79
N PHE A 83 2.72 15.31 -28.42
CA PHE A 83 3.50 14.10 -28.20
C PHE A 83 4.24 13.71 -29.47
N ALA A 84 5.47 13.28 -29.32
CA ALA A 84 6.27 12.67 -30.35
C ALA A 84 7.06 11.52 -29.74
N VAL A 85 7.49 10.60 -30.63
CA VAL A 85 8.41 9.52 -30.25
C VAL A 85 9.54 9.56 -31.25
N THR A 86 10.79 9.39 -30.80
CA THR A 86 11.93 9.36 -31.68
C THR A 86 11.87 8.15 -32.61
N ASN A 87 12.21 8.37 -33.90
CA ASN A 87 12.29 7.31 -34.89
C ASN A 87 13.56 6.45 -34.70
N GLU A 88 13.81 5.49 -35.63
CA GLU A 88 15.00 4.62 -35.61
C GLU A 88 16.33 5.37 -35.67
N GLN A 89 16.32 6.60 -36.16
CA GLN A 89 17.49 7.50 -36.23
C GLN A 89 17.54 8.43 -35.00
N GLY A 90 16.71 8.18 -33.93
CA GLY A 90 16.64 9.03 -32.77
C GLY A 90 16.03 10.41 -33.04
N GLU A 91 15.37 10.64 -34.18
CA GLU A 91 14.85 11.92 -34.59
C GLU A 91 13.39 12.11 -34.14
N TYR A 92 13.04 13.32 -33.73
CA TYR A 92 11.67 13.70 -33.39
C TYR A 92 11.23 14.95 -34.15
N LYS A 93 9.91 15.13 -34.29
CA LYS A 93 9.32 16.29 -34.98
C LYS A 93 7.95 16.64 -34.40
N PHE A 94 7.76 17.94 -34.14
CA PHE A 94 6.47 18.52 -33.79
C PHE A 94 6.12 19.54 -34.88
N ASP A 95 5.03 19.32 -35.62
CA ASP A 95 4.52 20.18 -36.66
C ASP A 95 3.41 21.12 -36.15
N ASN A 96 3.20 22.21 -36.85
CA ASN A 96 2.09 23.15 -36.64
C ASN A 96 2.07 23.73 -35.20
N LEU A 97 3.23 24.16 -34.71
CA LEU A 97 3.34 24.80 -33.40
C LEU A 97 3.06 26.31 -33.50
N PRO A 98 2.20 26.87 -32.64
CA PRO A 98 2.20 28.30 -32.41
C PRO A 98 3.55 28.80 -31.89
N GLY A 99 4.01 29.97 -32.32
CA GLY A 99 5.19 30.60 -31.74
C GLY A 99 5.01 30.88 -30.27
N GLY A 100 6.03 30.59 -29.44
CA GLY A 100 5.95 30.77 -28.00
C GLY A 100 7.00 29.97 -27.20
N LEU A 101 6.91 30.05 -25.88
CA LEU A 101 7.75 29.30 -24.96
C LEU A 101 7.10 27.95 -24.64
N TYR A 102 7.89 26.91 -24.77
CA TYR A 102 7.48 25.54 -24.52
C TYR A 102 8.41 24.85 -23.52
N LYS A 103 7.86 23.96 -22.72
CA LYS A 103 8.57 22.99 -21.91
C LYS A 103 8.58 21.65 -22.66
N LEU A 104 9.76 21.13 -23.00
CA LEU A 104 9.95 19.85 -23.65
C LEU A 104 10.40 18.83 -22.59
N GLU A 105 9.64 17.76 -22.41
CA GLU A 105 9.94 16.64 -21.52
C GLU A 105 10.22 15.41 -22.35
N ILE A 106 11.30 14.70 -22.03
CA ILE A 106 11.76 13.49 -22.73
C ILE A 106 11.90 12.37 -21.73
N ALA A 107 11.35 11.20 -22.03
CA ALA A 107 11.47 10.00 -21.23
C ALA A 107 11.76 8.79 -22.13
N LEU A 108 12.71 7.97 -21.71
CA LEU A 108 13.03 6.68 -22.31
C LEU A 108 13.37 5.70 -21.19
N THR A 109 12.86 4.47 -21.28
CA THR A 109 13.13 3.42 -20.27
C THR A 109 14.63 3.20 -20.12
N GLY A 110 15.14 3.26 -18.89
CA GLY A 110 16.57 3.15 -18.59
C GLY A 110 17.36 4.46 -18.61
N PHE A 111 16.71 5.58 -18.93
CA PHE A 111 17.32 6.90 -18.98
C PHE A 111 16.64 7.87 -18.01
N LYS A 112 17.42 8.83 -17.49
CA LYS A 112 16.85 9.94 -16.70
C LYS A 112 15.93 10.77 -17.59
N PRO A 113 14.68 11.03 -17.16
CA PRO A 113 13.83 11.98 -17.84
C PRO A 113 14.54 13.35 -17.92
N HIS A 114 14.57 13.93 -19.11
CA HIS A 114 15.17 15.23 -19.36
C HIS A 114 14.07 16.26 -19.60
N THR A 115 14.26 17.47 -19.04
CA THR A 115 13.32 18.58 -19.25
C THR A 115 14.08 19.80 -19.69
N GLU A 116 13.64 20.43 -20.79
CA GLU A 116 14.24 21.63 -21.35
C GLU A 116 13.18 22.66 -21.73
N ARG A 117 13.51 23.95 -21.59
CA ARG A 117 12.66 25.05 -22.08
C ARG A 117 13.10 25.46 -23.46
N VAL A 118 12.17 25.44 -24.40
CA VAL A 118 12.42 25.73 -25.82
C VAL A 118 11.55 26.90 -26.26
N THR A 119 12.19 27.91 -26.81
CA THR A 119 11.46 29.01 -27.49
C THR A 119 11.27 28.67 -28.97
N VAL A 120 10.04 28.48 -29.41
CA VAL A 120 9.68 28.22 -30.78
C VAL A 120 9.35 29.54 -31.45
N ASN A 121 10.20 29.95 -32.37
CA ASN A 121 9.99 31.11 -33.26
C ASN A 121 9.41 30.65 -34.61
N PRO A 122 8.79 31.53 -35.41
CA PRO A 122 8.34 31.18 -36.76
C PRO A 122 9.47 30.56 -37.59
N GLY A 123 9.27 29.35 -38.12
CA GLY A 123 10.27 28.60 -38.88
C GLY A 123 10.56 27.20 -38.33
N ILE A 124 11.76 26.68 -38.63
CA ILE A 124 12.20 25.36 -38.15
C ILE A 124 13.22 25.56 -37.06
N ALA A 125 12.91 25.09 -35.84
CA ALA A 125 13.85 25.00 -34.71
C ALA A 125 14.41 23.58 -34.63
N SER A 126 15.73 23.42 -34.48
CA SER A 126 16.38 22.11 -34.33
C SER A 126 17.10 22.04 -32.98
N LEU A 127 16.89 20.94 -32.24
CA LEU A 127 17.44 20.74 -30.89
C LEU A 127 17.95 19.31 -30.73
N GLU A 128 19.22 19.15 -30.40
CA GLU A 128 19.81 17.86 -29.99
C GLU A 128 19.77 17.73 -28.48
N ILE A 129 19.30 16.58 -27.99
CA ILE A 129 19.07 16.31 -26.56
C ILE A 129 19.87 15.08 -26.14
N ALA A 130 20.76 15.25 -25.17
CA ALA A 130 21.53 14.15 -24.61
C ALA A 130 20.82 13.60 -23.35
N LEU A 131 20.40 12.33 -23.38
CA LEU A 131 19.91 11.62 -22.20
C LEU A 131 21.05 10.93 -21.46
N VAL A 132 20.92 10.86 -20.15
CA VAL A 132 21.81 10.15 -19.23
C VAL A 132 21.13 8.89 -18.75
N VAL A 133 21.87 7.78 -18.63
CA VAL A 133 21.34 6.51 -18.09
C VAL A 133 20.79 6.72 -16.70
N GLU A 134 19.62 6.20 -16.47
CA GLU A 134 18.96 6.26 -15.16
C GLU A 134 19.46 5.15 -14.24
N GLY A 135 20.02 5.51 -13.07
CA GLY A 135 20.13 4.58 -11.95
C GLY A 135 18.75 4.27 -11.38
N ILE A 136 18.58 3.12 -10.74
CA ILE A 136 17.29 2.70 -10.13
C ILE A 136 16.72 3.73 -9.14
N SER A 137 17.55 4.64 -8.68
CA SER A 137 17.22 5.70 -7.72
C SER A 137 17.71 7.07 -8.12
N SER A 138 18.09 7.28 -9.37
CA SER A 138 18.27 8.65 -9.86
C SER A 138 16.99 9.42 -9.60
N GLU A 139 17.13 10.71 -9.28
CA GLU A 139 15.99 11.64 -9.22
C GLU A 139 15.05 11.32 -10.39
N VAL A 140 14.13 10.39 -10.14
CA VAL A 140 12.95 10.31 -10.94
C VAL A 140 12.34 11.68 -10.72
N THR A 141 12.56 12.58 -11.66
CA THR A 141 11.65 13.70 -11.84
C THR A 141 10.34 12.99 -12.12
N VAL A 142 9.67 12.67 -11.01
CA VAL A 142 8.51 11.80 -10.99
C VAL A 142 7.58 12.38 -12.01
N LEU A 143 7.23 11.60 -13.00
CA LEU A 143 6.19 11.93 -13.98
C LEU A 143 4.86 12.32 -13.30
N ALA A 144 4.80 12.25 -11.96
CA ALA A 144 3.72 12.77 -11.12
C ALA A 144 3.49 14.28 -11.27
N ASP A 145 4.49 15.05 -11.70
CA ASP A 145 4.33 16.46 -12.07
C ASP A 145 3.89 16.65 -13.53
N ARG A 146 3.57 15.58 -14.27
CA ARG A 146 2.97 15.72 -15.59
C ARG A 146 1.66 16.49 -15.47
N VAL A 147 1.67 17.71 -15.96
CA VAL A 147 0.45 18.46 -16.22
C VAL A 147 -0.20 17.81 -17.44
N GLY A 148 -1.05 16.82 -17.25
CA GLY A 148 -1.73 16.15 -18.36
C GLY A 148 -2.19 14.74 -18.03
N LEU A 149 -2.93 14.15 -18.96
CA LEU A 149 -3.33 12.74 -18.89
C LEU A 149 -2.16 11.88 -19.36
N ASN A 150 -1.90 10.80 -18.63
CA ASN A 150 -1.08 9.73 -19.16
C ASN A 150 -1.88 9.02 -20.25
N THR A 151 -1.48 9.13 -21.49
CA THR A 151 -2.20 8.59 -22.66
C THR A 151 -1.58 7.31 -23.20
N ALA A 152 -0.44 6.88 -22.64
CA ALA A 152 0.37 5.79 -23.15
C ALA A 152 0.24 4.50 -22.36
N ASP A 153 -0.14 4.56 -21.08
CA ASP A 153 -0.19 3.38 -20.23
C ASP A 153 -1.63 2.92 -20.00
N ALA A 154 -1.85 1.60 -20.05
CA ALA A 154 -3.15 0.99 -19.80
C ALA A 154 -3.57 1.15 -18.33
N THR A 155 -2.63 1.16 -17.39
CA THR A 155 -2.87 1.34 -15.95
C THR A 155 -1.79 2.19 -15.30
N PRO A 156 -1.87 3.52 -15.42
CA PRO A 156 -0.90 4.39 -14.76
C PRO A 156 -0.99 4.25 -13.24
N PRO A 157 0.16 4.16 -12.54
CA PRO A 157 0.18 4.07 -11.09
C PRO A 157 -0.32 5.36 -10.43
N THR A 158 -0.77 5.24 -9.18
CA THR A 158 -0.89 6.41 -8.30
C THR A 158 0.43 6.61 -7.58
N THR A 159 1.09 7.73 -7.86
CA THR A 159 2.44 8.02 -7.36
C THR A 159 2.42 9.09 -6.29
N PHE A 160 3.12 8.83 -5.19
CA PHE A 160 3.45 9.79 -4.15
C PHE A 160 4.96 10.04 -4.18
N ASN A 161 5.37 11.21 -4.64
CA ASN A 161 6.77 11.64 -4.59
C ASN A 161 7.14 12.08 -3.17
N GLN A 162 8.44 12.29 -2.93
CA GLN A 162 8.96 12.69 -1.62
C GLN A 162 8.28 13.95 -1.10
N ASN A 163 8.16 15.01 -1.91
CA ASN A 163 7.51 16.26 -1.49
C ASN A 163 6.10 16.01 -0.97
N ARG A 164 5.30 15.21 -1.70
CA ARG A 164 3.93 14.88 -1.32
C ARG A 164 3.87 14.05 -0.05
N LEU A 165 4.77 13.06 0.13
CA LEU A 165 4.88 12.28 1.35
C LEU A 165 5.24 13.15 2.57
N GLU A 166 6.05 14.19 2.39
CA GLU A 166 6.44 15.11 3.45
C GLU A 166 5.39 16.18 3.74
N THR A 167 4.54 16.53 2.76
CA THR A 167 3.53 17.60 2.86
C THR A 167 2.22 17.11 3.41
N VAL A 168 1.75 15.87 3.09
CA VAL A 168 0.49 15.35 3.62
C VAL A 168 0.59 14.97 5.11
N PRO A 169 -0.50 15.14 5.90
CA PRO A 169 -0.51 14.76 7.32
C PRO A 169 -0.52 13.24 7.47
N LEU A 170 0.63 12.63 7.63
CA LEU A 170 0.79 11.20 7.91
C LEU A 170 0.86 10.97 9.42
N ALA A 171 -0.04 10.11 9.93
CA ALA A 171 -0.22 9.92 11.37
C ALA A 171 1.00 9.29 12.06
N ASN A 172 1.63 8.33 11.39
CA ASN A 172 2.82 7.64 11.89
C ASN A 172 4.10 8.06 11.17
N GLU A 173 4.04 9.03 10.26
CA GLU A 173 5.19 9.48 9.46
C GLU A 173 5.87 8.33 8.71
N ARG A 174 5.06 7.36 8.23
CA ARG A 174 5.47 6.23 7.40
C ARG A 174 4.86 6.35 6.01
N PHE A 175 5.56 5.92 4.98
CA PHE A 175 5.02 5.95 3.62
C PHE A 175 3.73 5.11 3.48
N GLN A 176 3.60 4.04 4.28
CA GLN A 176 2.38 3.21 4.32
C GLN A 176 1.13 4.00 4.74
N ASP A 177 1.28 5.11 5.45
CA ASP A 177 0.14 5.96 5.82
C ASP A 177 -0.40 6.77 4.62
N ALA A 178 0.38 6.92 3.55
CA ALA A 178 -0.05 7.56 2.32
C ALA A 178 -0.87 6.62 1.42
N ILE A 179 -0.68 5.30 1.53
CA ILE A 179 -1.35 4.31 0.65
C ILE A 179 -2.89 4.41 0.73
N PRO A 180 -3.53 4.62 1.91
CA PRO A 180 -4.98 4.84 1.98
C PRO A 180 -5.50 6.12 1.33
N LEU A 181 -4.63 7.05 0.88
CA LEU A 181 -5.04 8.20 0.07
C LEU A 181 -5.40 7.79 -1.37
N VAL A 182 -5.01 6.59 -1.79
CA VAL A 182 -5.44 6.00 -3.06
C VAL A 182 -6.91 5.57 -2.93
N PRO A 183 -7.79 6.00 -3.86
CA PRO A 183 -9.19 5.57 -3.84
C PRO A 183 -9.32 4.05 -3.89
N GLY A 184 -10.26 3.48 -3.12
CA GLY A 184 -10.49 2.04 -3.01
C GLY A 184 -9.46 1.27 -2.16
N VAL A 185 -8.59 1.99 -1.46
CA VAL A 185 -7.67 1.44 -0.48
C VAL A 185 -8.11 1.87 0.92
N VAL A 186 -8.34 0.92 1.82
CA VAL A 186 -8.81 1.20 3.18
C VAL A 186 -7.91 0.54 4.22
N ARG A 187 -7.72 1.19 5.36
CA ARG A 187 -7.15 0.54 6.54
C ARG A 187 -8.28 -0.13 7.31
N GLY A 188 -8.21 -1.46 7.41
CA GLY A 188 -9.22 -2.29 8.06
C GLY A 188 -9.32 -2.08 9.59
N PRO A 189 -10.29 -2.73 10.24
CA PRO A 189 -10.43 -2.67 11.69
C PRO A 189 -9.25 -3.31 12.44
N ASP A 190 -8.54 -4.23 11.81
CA ASP A 190 -7.29 -4.85 12.27
C ASP A 190 -6.05 -3.95 12.12
N GLY A 191 -6.20 -2.76 11.52
CA GLY A 191 -5.12 -1.84 11.22
C GLY A 191 -4.34 -2.16 9.94
N MET A 192 -4.62 -3.27 9.28
CA MET A 192 -3.97 -3.68 8.03
C MET A 192 -4.55 -2.94 6.83
N ILE A 193 -3.76 -2.83 5.75
CA ILE A 193 -4.19 -2.11 4.54
C ILE A 193 -4.78 -3.12 3.55
N SER A 194 -6.07 -2.95 3.23
CA SER A 194 -6.74 -3.66 2.15
C SER A 194 -6.66 -2.83 0.87
N LEU A 195 -6.05 -3.40 -0.17
CA LEU A 195 -5.93 -2.78 -1.48
C LEU A 195 -6.96 -3.40 -2.44
N LYS A 196 -7.95 -2.59 -2.86
CA LYS A 196 -8.98 -3.04 -3.82
C LYS A 196 -9.68 -4.34 -3.38
N GLY A 197 -10.05 -4.40 -2.10
CA GLY A 197 -10.75 -5.53 -1.50
C GLY A 197 -9.90 -6.79 -1.26
N ALA A 198 -8.61 -6.77 -1.61
CA ALA A 198 -7.70 -7.84 -1.29
C ALA A 198 -7.28 -7.78 0.19
N ARG A 199 -6.92 -8.93 0.76
CA ARG A 199 -6.29 -9.00 2.08
C ARG A 199 -4.89 -8.39 2.03
N SER A 200 -4.36 -7.92 3.13
CA SER A 200 -3.01 -7.35 3.20
C SER A 200 -1.94 -8.33 2.69
N SER A 201 -2.06 -9.60 3.05
CA SER A 201 -1.14 -10.68 2.62
C SER A 201 -1.25 -11.06 1.14
N GLN A 202 -2.29 -10.61 0.43
CA GLN A 202 -2.52 -10.84 -1.00
C GLN A 202 -1.97 -9.70 -1.88
N SER A 203 -1.31 -8.71 -1.29
CA SER A 203 -0.79 -7.52 -1.98
C SER A 203 0.73 -7.51 -1.95
N GLY A 204 1.34 -7.31 -3.12
CA GLY A 204 2.79 -7.26 -3.25
C GLY A 204 3.38 -5.94 -2.73
N MET A 205 4.55 -6.00 -2.12
CA MET A 205 5.38 -4.83 -1.82
C MET A 205 6.80 -5.05 -2.28
N ILE A 206 7.31 -4.10 -3.05
CA ILE A 206 8.65 -4.15 -3.65
C ILE A 206 9.40 -2.89 -3.24
N VAL A 207 10.65 -3.02 -2.82
CA VAL A 207 11.57 -1.90 -2.59
C VAL A 207 12.73 -2.04 -3.56
N ASN A 208 12.88 -1.06 -4.44
CA ASN A 208 13.76 -1.10 -5.61
C ASN A 208 13.55 -2.36 -6.43
N SER A 209 14.07 -3.38 -6.52
CA SER A 209 13.74 -4.61 -7.27
C SER A 209 13.44 -5.80 -6.34
N ALA A 210 13.51 -5.62 -5.02
CA ALA A 210 13.41 -6.70 -4.06
C ALA A 210 12.02 -6.83 -3.45
N SER A 211 11.47 -8.05 -3.39
CA SER A 211 10.26 -8.35 -2.61
C SER A 211 10.54 -8.20 -1.12
N VAL A 212 9.70 -7.41 -0.41
CA VAL A 212 9.87 -7.10 1.01
C VAL A 212 8.76 -7.63 1.90
N THR A 213 7.94 -8.55 1.41
CA THR A 213 6.95 -9.28 2.22
C THR A 213 7.61 -10.32 3.11
N ASP A 214 7.05 -10.58 4.28
CA ASP A 214 7.42 -11.72 5.13
C ASP A 214 7.05 -13.03 4.41
N PRO A 215 7.99 -13.90 4.09
CA PRO A 215 7.68 -15.13 3.35
C PRO A 215 6.88 -16.16 4.18
N VAL A 216 6.76 -15.94 5.49
CA VAL A 216 5.97 -16.82 6.36
C VAL A 216 4.51 -16.42 6.39
N THR A 217 4.20 -15.12 6.46
CA THR A 217 2.82 -14.62 6.61
C THR A 217 2.28 -13.86 5.39
N GLY A 218 3.12 -13.50 4.43
CA GLY A 218 2.74 -12.66 3.28
C GLY A 218 2.57 -11.17 3.59
N GLU A 219 2.71 -10.78 4.85
CA GLU A 219 2.53 -9.39 5.25
C GLU A 219 3.74 -8.52 4.90
N SER A 220 3.50 -7.21 4.73
CA SER A 220 4.60 -6.27 4.55
C SER A 220 5.50 -6.22 5.78
N ALA A 221 6.79 -6.41 5.59
CA ALA A 221 7.75 -6.68 6.67
C ALA A 221 8.93 -5.70 6.70
N ILE A 222 8.83 -4.54 6.05
CA ILE A 222 9.89 -3.54 6.05
C ILE A 222 9.40 -2.20 6.62
N ASN A 223 10.27 -1.55 7.36
CA ASN A 223 10.13 -0.16 7.74
C ASN A 223 11.23 0.65 7.05
N LEU A 224 10.85 1.76 6.46
CA LEU A 224 11.79 2.70 5.86
C LEU A 224 11.52 4.08 6.46
N PRO A 225 12.56 4.85 6.84
CA PRO A 225 12.41 6.26 7.14
C PRO A 225 11.77 6.97 5.96
N ILE A 226 10.82 7.86 6.20
CA ILE A 226 10.11 8.56 5.12
C ILE A 226 11.07 9.39 4.26
N GLU A 227 12.12 9.92 4.87
CA GLU A 227 13.18 10.67 4.20
C GLU A 227 14.07 9.81 3.29
N ALA A 228 14.04 8.47 3.45
CA ALA A 228 14.74 7.54 2.57
C ALA A 228 13.91 7.16 1.33
N VAL A 229 12.63 7.56 1.28
CA VAL A 229 11.73 7.21 0.18
C VAL A 229 11.73 8.33 -0.85
N GLN A 230 12.06 8.00 -2.09
CA GLN A 230 11.98 8.90 -3.24
C GLN A 230 10.56 8.96 -3.80
N SER A 231 9.96 7.78 -4.00
CA SER A 231 8.58 7.65 -4.47
C SER A 231 7.92 6.37 -3.99
N VAL A 232 6.60 6.42 -3.90
CA VAL A 232 5.73 5.27 -3.68
C VAL A 232 4.73 5.22 -4.82
N GLU A 233 4.70 4.13 -5.54
CA GLU A 233 3.77 3.85 -6.61
C GLU A 233 2.81 2.74 -6.21
N VAL A 234 1.53 3.00 -6.33
CA VAL A 234 0.48 2.01 -6.06
C VAL A 234 -0.16 1.63 -7.39
N LEU A 235 0.15 0.40 -7.84
CA LEU A 235 -0.39 -0.20 -9.04
C LEU A 235 -1.60 -1.05 -8.65
N THR A 236 -2.78 -0.56 -8.93
CA THR A 236 -4.04 -1.22 -8.53
C THR A 236 -4.43 -2.38 -9.44
N ASN A 237 -4.04 -2.35 -10.71
CA ASN A 237 -4.26 -3.40 -11.71
C ASN A 237 -3.03 -3.52 -12.61
N PRO A 238 -1.88 -4.04 -12.12
CA PRO A 238 -0.65 -4.11 -12.92
C PRO A 238 -0.76 -5.20 -13.99
N TYR A 239 -1.11 -4.82 -15.23
CA TYR A 239 -1.16 -5.77 -16.34
C TYR A 239 0.23 -6.12 -16.89
N ALA A 240 1.27 -5.40 -16.56
CA ALA A 240 2.64 -5.78 -16.87
C ALA A 240 3.00 -7.13 -16.18
N PRO A 241 3.37 -8.17 -16.95
CA PRO A 241 3.69 -9.51 -16.41
C PRO A 241 4.92 -9.56 -15.51
N GLU A 242 5.79 -8.56 -15.53
CA GLU A 242 6.92 -8.46 -14.60
C GLU A 242 6.46 -8.49 -13.13
N TYR A 243 5.27 -7.97 -12.83
CA TYR A 243 4.68 -8.02 -11.49
C TYR A 243 3.93 -9.34 -11.27
N GLY A 244 4.21 -10.04 -10.18
CA GLY A 244 3.58 -11.33 -9.85
C GLY A 244 3.62 -11.66 -8.37
N GLN A 245 3.12 -12.85 -8.03
CA GLN A 245 3.01 -13.35 -6.65
C GLN A 245 2.09 -12.51 -5.77
N PHE A 246 0.97 -12.03 -6.32
CA PHE A 246 -0.09 -11.31 -5.63
C PHE A 246 -1.42 -11.43 -6.40
N THR A 247 -2.54 -11.31 -5.71
CA THR A 247 -3.88 -11.27 -6.29
C THR A 247 -4.58 -9.93 -6.10
N GLY A 248 -4.04 -9.06 -5.25
CA GLY A 248 -4.52 -7.71 -4.96
C GLY A 248 -3.89 -6.64 -5.84
N ALA A 249 -3.06 -5.81 -5.25
CA ALA A 249 -2.32 -4.72 -5.88
C ALA A 249 -0.83 -4.80 -5.54
N VAL A 250 -0.01 -3.99 -6.20
CA VAL A 250 1.42 -3.86 -5.89
C VAL A 250 1.73 -2.46 -5.42
N THR A 251 2.51 -2.36 -4.35
CA THR A 251 3.15 -1.11 -3.93
C THR A 251 4.64 -1.20 -4.24
N SER A 252 5.10 -0.35 -5.13
CA SER A 252 6.51 -0.20 -5.48
C SER A 252 7.09 1.03 -4.79
N VAL A 253 8.19 0.87 -4.08
CA VAL A 253 8.88 1.93 -3.34
C VAL A 253 10.28 2.09 -3.89
N GLN A 254 10.59 3.30 -4.31
CA GLN A 254 11.94 3.67 -4.71
C GLN A 254 12.63 4.41 -3.57
N THR A 255 13.85 4.00 -3.23
CA THR A 255 14.69 4.70 -2.25
C THR A 255 15.48 5.83 -2.89
N ARG A 256 15.89 6.80 -2.09
CA ARG A 256 16.65 7.95 -2.58
C ARG A 256 18.08 7.59 -3.00
N SER A 257 18.49 8.15 -4.12
CA SER A 257 19.89 8.14 -4.59
C SER A 257 20.80 9.08 -3.83
N GLY A 258 22.10 8.83 -3.97
CA GLY A 258 23.16 9.78 -3.68
C GLY A 258 23.07 11.05 -4.54
N SER A 259 23.61 12.15 -4.05
CA SER A 259 23.60 13.47 -4.70
C SER A 259 25.01 13.88 -5.19
N GLU A 260 25.05 14.80 -6.18
CA GLU A 260 26.31 15.34 -6.70
C GLU A 260 27.05 16.25 -5.70
N THR A 261 26.32 16.77 -4.71
CA THR A 261 26.85 17.64 -3.65
C THR A 261 26.44 17.09 -2.29
N PHE A 262 27.23 17.42 -1.26
CA PHE A 262 26.93 16.96 0.10
C PHE A 262 25.70 17.66 0.67
N HIS A 263 24.70 16.89 1.02
CA HIS A 263 23.50 17.31 1.72
C HIS A 263 23.39 16.62 3.08
N ALA A 264 22.82 17.30 4.04
CA ALA A 264 22.50 16.74 5.35
C ALA A 264 21.21 17.36 5.87
N ASN A 265 20.29 16.52 6.34
CA ASN A 265 19.04 16.93 6.96
C ASN A 265 18.88 16.29 8.33
N ALA A 266 18.27 17.01 9.25
CA ALA A 266 17.95 16.53 10.59
C ALA A 266 16.51 16.92 10.93
N THR A 267 15.70 15.94 11.31
CA THR A 267 14.24 16.10 11.51
C THR A 267 13.79 15.52 12.85
N SER A 268 12.84 16.19 13.52
CA SER A 268 12.10 15.70 14.69
C SER A 268 12.97 15.33 15.90
N PHE A 269 14.04 16.12 16.18
CA PHE A 269 14.95 15.93 17.33
C PHE A 269 14.34 16.33 18.67
N PHE A 270 13.14 16.89 18.71
CA PHE A 270 12.48 17.28 19.92
C PHE A 270 11.41 16.24 20.30
N PRO A 271 11.48 15.64 21.53
CA PRO A 271 10.49 14.69 21.96
C PRO A 271 9.15 15.38 22.22
N ARG A 272 8.08 14.68 21.90
CA ARG A 272 6.73 15.06 22.32
C ARG A 272 6.48 14.53 23.71
N PHE A 273 6.29 15.44 24.66
CA PHE A 273 6.02 15.11 26.05
C PHE A 273 4.54 14.89 26.31
N ARG A 274 4.26 13.88 27.15
CA ARG A 274 2.92 13.63 27.66
C ARG A 274 2.67 14.53 28.86
N ARG A 275 1.50 15.13 28.90
CA ARG A 275 1.02 15.95 30.03
C ARG A 275 -0.19 15.31 30.70
N ARG A 276 -0.25 15.37 32.03
CA ARG A 276 -1.40 14.96 32.84
C ARG A 276 -1.59 15.94 33.99
N GLY A 277 -2.80 16.53 34.11
CA GLY A 277 -3.06 17.53 35.15
C GLY A 277 -2.07 18.71 35.16
N GLY A 278 -1.55 19.11 33.97
CA GLY A 278 -0.56 20.16 33.87
C GLY A 278 0.92 19.71 34.01
N SER A 279 1.17 18.54 34.57
CA SER A 279 2.53 17.99 34.79
C SER A 279 3.01 17.10 33.63
N PHE A 280 4.32 17.09 33.37
CA PHE A 280 4.95 16.18 32.43
C PHE A 280 5.05 14.77 33.04
N VAL A 281 4.50 13.76 32.35
CA VAL A 281 4.46 12.36 32.83
C VAL A 281 5.22 11.39 31.94
N GLY A 282 6.08 11.89 31.05
CA GLY A 282 6.96 11.10 30.20
C GLY A 282 6.92 11.52 28.73
N ILE A 283 7.55 10.71 27.88
CA ILE A 283 7.62 10.90 26.44
C ILE A 283 6.45 10.15 25.78
N GLU A 284 5.70 10.83 24.92
CA GLU A 284 4.66 10.24 24.08
C GLU A 284 5.24 9.77 22.73
N ALA A 285 6.11 10.58 22.12
CA ALA A 285 6.81 10.21 20.90
C ALA A 285 8.18 10.89 20.80
N PHE A 286 9.13 10.16 20.27
CA PHE A 286 10.46 10.67 19.91
C PHE A 286 10.93 9.96 18.64
N THR A 287 11.03 10.71 17.54
CA THR A 287 11.29 10.15 16.20
C THR A 287 12.38 10.93 15.47
N PRO A 288 13.61 11.06 16.04
CA PRO A 288 14.70 11.76 15.37
C PRO A 288 15.12 11.02 14.10
N ARG A 289 15.34 11.78 13.03
CA ARG A 289 15.78 11.29 11.73
C ARG A 289 16.93 12.13 11.20
N VAL A 290 17.89 11.48 10.59
CA VAL A 290 19.05 12.13 9.97
C VAL A 290 19.30 11.53 8.61
N THR A 291 19.57 12.36 7.61
CA THR A 291 19.98 11.91 6.29
C THR A 291 21.26 12.59 5.85
N PHE A 292 22.09 11.84 5.15
CA PHE A 292 23.32 12.34 4.51
C PHE A 292 23.36 11.82 3.08
N SER A 293 23.79 12.65 2.16
CA SER A 293 24.06 12.23 0.79
C SER A 293 25.18 13.04 0.17
N GLY A 294 25.85 12.47 -0.82
CA GLY A 294 26.94 13.15 -1.51
C GLY A 294 27.77 12.21 -2.39
N PRO A 295 28.79 12.74 -3.08
CA PRO A 295 29.72 11.93 -3.85
C PRO A 295 30.78 11.32 -2.93
N LEU A 296 31.04 10.01 -3.05
CA LEU A 296 32.25 9.35 -2.51
C LEU A 296 33.39 9.44 -3.51
N LEU A 297 33.07 9.27 -4.79
CA LEU A 297 34.00 9.54 -5.91
C LEU A 297 33.25 10.43 -6.89
N LYS A 298 33.86 11.58 -7.21
CA LYS A 298 33.21 12.54 -8.11
C LYS A 298 32.83 11.88 -9.43
N ASP A 299 31.60 12.13 -9.89
CA ASP A 299 31.02 11.66 -11.15
C ASP A 299 30.96 10.13 -11.31
N LYS A 300 31.30 9.34 -10.26
CA LYS A 300 31.30 7.87 -10.33
C LYS A 300 30.56 7.16 -9.22
N LEU A 301 30.76 7.54 -7.97
CA LEU A 301 30.17 6.84 -6.82
C LEU A 301 29.51 7.83 -5.88
N LYS A 302 28.22 7.69 -5.73
CA LYS A 302 27.38 8.49 -4.85
C LYS A 302 26.81 7.63 -3.73
N PHE A 303 26.54 8.26 -2.60
CA PHE A 303 25.90 7.58 -1.48
C PHE A 303 24.72 8.38 -0.96
N PHE A 304 23.77 7.66 -0.41
CA PHE A 304 22.69 8.15 0.43
C PHE A 304 22.63 7.31 1.71
N GLN A 305 22.49 7.97 2.85
CA GLN A 305 22.34 7.34 4.15
C GLN A 305 21.19 7.98 4.92
N SER A 306 20.30 7.15 5.48
CA SER A 306 19.24 7.59 6.38
C SER A 306 19.23 6.76 7.65
N PHE A 307 19.00 7.43 8.79
CA PHE A 307 18.80 6.80 10.09
C PHE A 307 17.54 7.37 10.73
N GLU A 308 16.74 6.51 11.32
CA GLU A 308 15.59 6.86 12.17
C GLU A 308 15.65 6.05 13.46
N TYR A 309 15.56 6.70 14.60
CA TYR A 309 15.09 6.07 15.83
C TYR A 309 13.63 6.45 16.05
N ARG A 310 12.82 5.52 16.49
CA ARG A 310 11.40 5.73 16.67
C ARG A 310 10.93 5.16 17.99
N PHE A 311 10.37 6.00 18.82
CA PHE A 311 9.64 5.63 20.02
C PHE A 311 8.28 6.31 20.00
N VAL A 312 7.18 5.54 20.05
CA VAL A 312 5.81 6.07 20.02
C VAL A 312 4.93 5.29 20.99
N ARG A 313 4.20 6.00 21.82
CA ARG A 313 3.14 5.50 22.68
C ARG A 313 1.77 5.87 22.15
N THR A 314 0.87 4.89 22.11
CA THR A 314 -0.52 5.13 21.70
C THR A 314 -1.46 4.65 22.80
N PRO A 315 -2.26 5.54 23.40
CA PRO A 315 -3.18 5.16 24.45
C PRO A 315 -4.48 4.55 23.88
N VAL A 316 -5.06 3.63 24.65
CA VAL A 316 -6.47 3.20 24.58
C VAL A 316 -7.21 3.93 25.70
N GLU A 317 -8.04 4.90 25.34
CA GLU A 317 -8.56 5.90 26.31
C GLU A 317 -9.45 5.31 27.39
N ASN A 318 -10.10 4.18 27.14
CA ASN A 318 -11.02 3.51 28.10
C ASN A 318 -10.30 2.64 29.12
N LEU A 319 -8.98 2.47 29.03
CA LEU A 319 -8.21 1.68 30.00
C LEU A 319 -7.60 2.55 31.11
N PRO A 320 -7.29 1.93 32.29
CA PRO A 320 -6.60 2.64 33.38
C PRO A 320 -5.28 3.25 32.93
N ALA A 321 -4.94 4.40 33.46
CA ALA A 321 -3.83 5.23 32.97
C ALA A 321 -2.44 4.56 32.92
N LEU A 322 -2.20 3.54 33.75
CA LEU A 322 -0.93 2.80 33.80
C LEU A 322 -0.90 1.58 32.87
N GLN A 323 -2.05 1.17 32.33
CA GLN A 323 -2.23 -0.05 31.53
C GLN A 323 -2.80 0.22 30.14
N ARG A 324 -2.85 1.50 29.73
CA ARG A 324 -3.54 1.89 28.50
C ARG A 324 -2.66 2.09 27.27
N ASP A 325 -1.35 1.95 27.41
CA ASP A 325 -0.42 2.31 26.34
C ASP A 325 0.09 1.10 25.58
N THR A 326 0.12 1.21 24.24
CA THR A 326 0.97 0.40 23.40
C THR A 326 2.25 1.15 23.12
N ASP A 327 3.39 0.46 23.09
CA ASP A 327 4.69 1.05 22.77
C ASP A 327 5.24 0.48 21.46
N ILE A 328 5.75 1.35 20.61
CA ILE A 328 6.50 1.03 19.40
C ILE A 328 7.91 1.60 19.56
N GLU A 329 8.91 0.75 19.43
CA GLU A 329 10.32 1.14 19.39
C GLU A 329 10.97 0.51 18.17
N SER A 330 11.58 1.31 17.28
CA SER A 330 12.33 0.82 16.12
C SER A 330 13.58 1.65 15.86
N PHE A 331 14.51 1.02 15.18
CA PHE A 331 15.66 1.66 14.57
C PHE A 331 15.72 1.27 13.10
N ASP A 332 15.59 2.23 12.22
CA ASP A 332 15.54 2.00 10.80
C ASP A 332 16.75 2.70 10.13
N SER A 333 17.46 1.98 9.27
CA SER A 333 18.60 2.50 8.53
C SER A 333 18.53 2.09 7.08
N VAL A 334 18.79 3.02 6.18
CA VAL A 334 18.88 2.78 4.74
C VAL A 334 20.16 3.39 4.23
N SER A 335 21.00 2.57 3.63
CA SER A 335 22.21 2.98 2.91
C SER A 335 22.03 2.63 1.44
N GLN A 336 22.30 3.56 0.55
CA GLN A 336 22.32 3.32 -0.88
C GLN A 336 23.64 3.81 -1.48
N LEU A 337 24.17 3.01 -2.38
CA LEU A 337 25.35 3.31 -3.18
C LEU A 337 24.97 3.23 -4.66
N ASP A 338 25.26 4.27 -5.38
CA ASP A 338 25.04 4.38 -6.82
C ASP A 338 26.39 4.52 -7.52
N LEU A 339 26.77 3.51 -8.29
CA LEU A 339 28.04 3.41 -8.98
C LEU A 339 27.82 3.45 -10.50
N ASP A 340 28.31 4.52 -11.13
CA ASP A 340 28.42 4.63 -12.58
C ASP A 340 29.73 3.94 -13.00
N ILE A 341 29.67 2.65 -13.39
CA ILE A 341 30.82 1.89 -13.84
C ILE A 341 31.36 2.49 -15.13
N ASN A 342 30.47 2.80 -16.04
CA ASN A 342 30.67 3.57 -17.25
C ASN A 342 29.33 4.17 -17.71
N GLU A 343 29.30 4.88 -18.82
CA GLU A 343 28.12 5.56 -19.37
C GLU A 343 26.96 4.62 -19.74
N LYS A 344 27.22 3.33 -19.90
CA LYS A 344 26.22 2.30 -20.26
C LYS A 344 25.90 1.35 -19.12
N ASN A 345 26.61 1.44 -17.99
CA ASN A 345 26.46 0.50 -16.90
C ASN A 345 26.38 1.22 -15.56
N HIS A 346 25.26 1.04 -14.86
CA HIS A 346 24.93 1.62 -13.58
C HIS A 346 24.55 0.55 -12.57
N LEU A 347 25.27 0.48 -11.45
CA LEU A 347 25.02 -0.41 -10.34
C LEU A 347 24.48 0.34 -9.14
N THR A 348 23.28 -0.03 -8.67
CA THR A 348 22.71 0.43 -7.41
C THR A 348 22.76 -0.66 -6.36
N THR A 349 23.29 -0.37 -5.17
CA THR A 349 23.26 -1.30 -4.03
C THR A 349 22.53 -0.64 -2.87
N THR A 350 21.53 -1.33 -2.32
CA THR A 350 20.74 -0.89 -1.18
C THR A 350 20.95 -1.83 -0.01
N PHE A 351 21.24 -1.27 1.15
CA PHE A 351 21.29 -1.99 2.43
C PHE A 351 20.30 -1.37 3.39
N SER A 352 19.39 -2.16 3.97
CA SER A 352 18.40 -1.68 4.93
C SER A 352 18.36 -2.54 6.18
N LEU A 353 18.33 -1.90 7.35
CA LEU A 353 18.14 -2.50 8.67
C LEU A 353 16.84 -1.98 9.26
N TYR A 354 16.00 -2.86 9.84
CA TYR A 354 14.68 -2.49 10.37
C TYR A 354 14.28 -3.27 11.63
N PRO A 355 15.10 -3.31 12.68
CA PRO A 355 14.70 -3.91 13.95
C PRO A 355 13.57 -3.10 14.59
N GLN A 356 12.58 -3.83 15.13
CA GLN A 356 11.39 -3.25 15.75
C GLN A 356 10.93 -4.08 16.94
N LYS A 357 10.40 -3.38 17.94
CA LYS A 357 9.74 -3.97 19.12
C LYS A 357 8.40 -3.28 19.32
N LEU A 358 7.36 -4.08 19.36
CA LEU A 358 6.00 -3.62 19.70
C LEU A 358 5.63 -4.27 21.04
N ARG A 359 5.09 -3.48 21.95
CA ARG A 359 4.53 -3.99 23.21
C ARG A 359 3.03 -3.85 23.19
N TYR A 360 2.35 -4.87 23.72
CA TYR A 360 0.91 -4.88 23.91
C TYR A 360 0.15 -4.70 22.59
N VAL A 361 0.50 -5.51 21.59
CA VAL A 361 -0.14 -5.47 20.26
C VAL A 361 -1.58 -5.95 20.37
N GLY A 362 -2.50 -5.22 19.75
CA GLY A 362 -3.93 -5.52 19.85
C GLY A 362 -4.59 -5.05 21.15
N LEU A 363 -3.88 -4.23 21.96
CA LEU A 363 -4.46 -3.57 23.14
C LEU A 363 -5.73 -2.82 22.75
N ASN A 364 -6.84 -3.13 23.42
CA ASN A 364 -8.13 -2.49 23.20
C ASN A 364 -8.96 -2.49 24.49
N THR A 365 -10.18 -1.98 24.47
CA THR A 365 -11.04 -1.86 25.65
C THR A 365 -11.30 -3.20 26.34
N PHE A 366 -11.28 -4.33 25.63
CA PHE A 366 -11.62 -5.68 26.12
C PHE A 366 -10.42 -6.60 26.25
N ASN A 367 -9.27 -6.21 25.70
CA ASN A 367 -8.00 -6.93 25.79
C ASN A 367 -6.97 -6.03 26.48
N PRO A 368 -6.84 -6.06 27.82
CA PRO A 368 -5.83 -5.32 28.57
C PRO A 368 -4.41 -5.82 28.29
N GLN A 369 -3.40 -5.11 28.81
CA GLN A 369 -1.98 -5.36 28.51
C GLN A 369 -1.54 -6.82 28.81
N GLU A 370 -2.10 -7.43 29.84
CA GLU A 370 -1.73 -8.79 30.26
C GLU A 370 -2.08 -9.86 29.24
N VAL A 371 -3.19 -9.73 28.51
CA VAL A 371 -3.65 -10.67 27.48
C VAL A 371 -3.19 -10.31 26.07
N THR A 372 -2.36 -9.28 25.91
CA THR A 372 -1.84 -8.86 24.62
C THR A 372 -0.39 -9.29 24.42
N PRO A 373 -0.01 -9.71 23.21
CA PRO A 373 1.35 -10.13 22.93
C PRO A 373 2.32 -8.96 22.79
N ASN A 374 3.58 -9.26 22.98
CA ASN A 374 4.71 -8.49 22.49
C ASN A 374 5.20 -9.06 21.16
N PHE A 375 5.69 -8.19 20.30
CA PHE A 375 6.26 -8.55 19.01
C PHE A 375 7.66 -7.95 18.88
N LYS A 376 8.63 -8.77 18.49
CA LYS A 376 9.98 -8.33 18.21
C LYS A 376 10.38 -8.79 16.82
N GLN A 377 10.76 -7.85 15.99
CA GLN A 377 11.24 -8.08 14.64
C GLN A 377 12.73 -7.72 14.54
N ARG A 378 13.47 -8.51 13.78
CA ARG A 378 14.85 -8.23 13.38
C ARG A 378 14.97 -8.61 11.92
N GLY A 379 15.58 -7.75 11.12
CA GLY A 379 15.75 -8.06 9.72
C GLY A 379 16.69 -7.09 9.03
N PHE A 380 17.18 -7.55 7.89
CA PHE A 380 17.90 -6.73 6.95
C PHE A 380 17.52 -7.09 5.50
N LEU A 381 17.76 -6.16 4.62
CA LEU A 381 17.69 -6.31 3.18
C LEU A 381 19.00 -5.84 2.58
N VAL A 382 19.60 -6.67 1.72
CA VAL A 382 20.66 -6.28 0.79
C VAL A 382 20.11 -6.52 -0.61
N ALA A 383 20.10 -5.49 -1.46
CA ALA A 383 19.68 -5.59 -2.84
C ALA A 383 20.72 -4.91 -3.74
N ALA A 384 21.13 -5.58 -4.79
CA ALA A 384 22.00 -5.05 -5.83
C ALA A 384 21.26 -5.14 -7.15
N SER A 385 21.26 -4.07 -7.94
CA SER A 385 20.65 -4.02 -9.25
C SER A 385 21.56 -3.30 -10.21
N ASP A 386 21.89 -4.02 -11.30
CA ASP A 386 22.75 -3.57 -12.39
C ASP A 386 21.89 -3.28 -13.62
N ARG A 387 22.13 -2.15 -14.26
CA ARG A 387 21.52 -1.75 -15.53
C ARG A 387 22.60 -1.59 -16.57
N LEU A 388 22.55 -2.43 -17.59
CA LEU A 388 23.50 -2.42 -18.69
C LEU A 388 22.79 -2.11 -20.00
N ILE A 389 23.09 -0.97 -20.60
CA ILE A 389 22.66 -0.64 -21.97
C ILE A 389 23.54 -1.39 -22.95
N LEU A 390 22.98 -2.40 -23.62
CA LEU A 390 23.68 -3.16 -24.63
C LEU A 390 23.72 -2.39 -25.95
N SER A 391 22.64 -1.71 -26.29
CA SER A 391 22.52 -0.83 -27.45
C SER A 391 21.49 0.27 -27.17
N GLY A 392 21.38 1.29 -28.05
CA GLY A 392 20.33 2.31 -27.92
C GLY A 392 18.90 1.75 -27.95
N LYS A 393 18.72 0.46 -28.27
CA LYS A 393 17.43 -0.23 -28.34
C LYS A 393 17.28 -1.38 -27.36
N SER A 394 18.25 -1.64 -26.49
CA SER A 394 18.20 -2.78 -25.57
C SER A 394 18.91 -2.53 -24.25
N LEU A 395 18.24 -2.96 -23.17
CA LEU A 395 18.65 -2.82 -21.79
C LEU A 395 18.60 -4.20 -21.11
N LEU A 396 19.65 -4.54 -20.38
CA LEU A 396 19.69 -5.70 -19.49
C LEU A 396 19.65 -5.19 -18.04
N GLU A 397 18.72 -5.70 -17.25
CA GLU A 397 18.57 -5.40 -15.83
C GLU A 397 18.75 -6.69 -15.04
N SER A 398 19.82 -6.75 -14.23
CA SER A 398 20.13 -7.88 -13.36
C SER A 398 19.93 -7.45 -11.92
N SER A 399 19.15 -8.19 -11.14
CA SER A 399 18.96 -7.88 -9.74
C SER A 399 19.18 -9.11 -8.86
N PHE A 400 19.85 -8.89 -7.74
CA PHE A 400 20.08 -9.89 -6.71
C PHE A 400 19.71 -9.32 -5.34
N SER A 401 18.98 -10.07 -4.52
CA SER A 401 18.66 -9.64 -3.17
C SER A 401 18.73 -10.75 -2.14
N ILE A 402 19.14 -10.38 -0.93
CA ILE A 402 19.09 -11.22 0.28
C ILE A 402 18.26 -10.47 1.31
N LYS A 403 17.21 -11.10 1.79
CA LYS A 403 16.38 -10.61 2.88
C LYS A 403 16.36 -11.60 4.02
N GLN A 404 16.65 -11.13 5.23
CA GLN A 404 16.39 -11.87 6.46
C GLN A 404 15.22 -11.20 7.18
N PHE A 405 14.31 -12.02 7.68
CA PHE A 405 13.19 -11.57 8.50
C PHE A 405 12.98 -12.54 9.65
N ASP A 406 13.33 -12.10 10.86
CA ASP A 406 13.12 -12.82 12.09
C ASP A 406 12.04 -12.13 12.91
N ALA A 407 11.06 -12.89 13.38
CA ALA A 407 9.98 -12.38 14.23
C ALA A 407 9.77 -13.29 15.44
N ASP A 408 9.58 -12.66 16.60
CA ASP A 408 9.22 -13.35 17.85
C ASP A 408 7.91 -12.73 18.36
N VAL A 409 6.90 -13.55 18.64
CA VAL A 409 5.67 -13.21 19.34
C VAL A 409 5.72 -13.89 20.69
N PHE A 410 5.47 -13.16 21.75
CA PHE A 410 5.55 -13.73 23.10
C PHE A 410 4.62 -13.01 24.06
N PRO A 411 4.11 -13.71 25.09
CA PRO A 411 3.23 -13.13 26.09
C PRO A 411 3.93 -12.05 26.92
N SER A 412 3.15 -11.20 27.57
CA SER A 412 3.65 -10.06 28.36
C SER A 412 4.19 -10.47 29.71
N SER A 413 3.65 -11.54 30.32
CA SER A 413 4.05 -12.06 31.64
C SER A 413 3.81 -13.58 31.70
N GLY A 414 4.55 -14.29 32.48
CA GLY A 414 4.32 -15.68 32.94
C GLY A 414 3.68 -16.68 31.96
N ASN A 415 3.17 -17.78 32.53
CA ASN A 415 2.53 -18.88 31.81
C ASN A 415 1.05 -19.08 32.24
N ALA A 416 0.40 -18.06 32.78
CA ALA A 416 -1.01 -18.16 33.13
C ALA A 416 -1.86 -18.45 31.88
N PRO A 417 -2.95 -19.24 31.99
CA PRO A 417 -3.91 -19.39 30.91
C PRO A 417 -4.47 -18.06 30.44
N MET A 418 -4.90 -17.99 29.18
CA MET A 418 -5.67 -16.88 28.67
C MET A 418 -7.15 -17.12 28.93
N ASP A 419 -7.81 -16.18 29.60
CA ASP A 419 -9.23 -16.24 29.90
C ASP A 419 -10.01 -15.31 28.98
N LEU A 420 -10.91 -15.87 28.20
CA LEU A 420 -11.81 -15.17 27.31
C LEU A 420 -13.17 -15.03 27.99
N ALA A 421 -13.45 -13.88 28.56
CA ALA A 421 -14.71 -13.58 29.26
C ALA A 421 -15.60 -12.59 28.45
N PRO A 422 -16.93 -12.54 28.72
CA PRO A 422 -17.83 -11.63 28.01
C PRO A 422 -17.49 -10.15 28.13
N ASN A 423 -17.06 -9.70 29.34
CA ASN A 423 -16.79 -8.30 29.58
C ASN A 423 -15.36 -7.88 29.21
N VAL A 424 -14.36 -8.50 29.83
CA VAL A 424 -12.94 -8.19 29.61
C VAL A 424 -12.13 -9.48 29.75
N ASN A 425 -11.24 -9.72 28.80
CA ASN A 425 -10.33 -10.87 28.83
C ASN A 425 -9.25 -10.68 29.91
N SER A 426 -8.70 -11.79 30.45
CA SER A 426 -7.71 -11.76 31.52
C SER A 426 -6.68 -12.90 31.39
N GLY A 427 -5.70 -12.95 32.32
CA GLY A 427 -4.62 -13.92 32.26
C GLY A 427 -3.45 -13.47 31.39
N ASN A 428 -2.99 -14.30 30.46
CA ASN A 428 -1.84 -14.00 29.62
C ASN A 428 -2.10 -14.39 28.17
N PHE A 429 -1.41 -13.75 27.22
CA PHE A 429 -1.51 -14.17 25.81
C PHE A 429 -1.08 -15.62 25.65
N PHE A 430 -1.88 -16.41 24.93
CA PHE A 430 -1.72 -17.87 24.93
C PHE A 430 -0.58 -18.36 24.03
N ASN A 431 -0.21 -17.63 22.98
CA ASN A 431 0.65 -18.12 21.92
C ASN A 431 2.04 -17.49 21.95
N GLN A 432 3.03 -18.31 21.66
CA GLN A 432 4.44 -17.92 21.50
C GLN A 432 4.97 -18.43 20.17
N GLN A 433 5.52 -17.53 19.37
CA GLN A 433 6.12 -17.84 18.07
C GLN A 433 7.56 -17.37 18.00
N ALA A 434 8.39 -18.18 17.36
CA ALA A 434 9.74 -17.80 16.92
C ALA A 434 9.87 -18.14 15.44
N ARG A 435 9.97 -17.14 14.59
CA ARG A 435 10.09 -17.30 13.13
C ARG A 435 11.45 -16.80 12.68
N ARG A 436 12.15 -17.61 11.87
CA ARG A 436 13.46 -17.30 11.28
C ARG A 436 13.39 -17.60 9.81
N SER A 437 13.41 -16.59 8.97
CA SER A 437 13.29 -16.76 7.52
C SER A 437 14.33 -15.95 6.75
N LYS A 438 14.78 -16.52 5.63
CA LYS A 438 15.66 -15.86 4.69
C LYS A 438 15.15 -16.09 3.28
N ARG A 439 15.15 -15.03 2.45
CA ARG A 439 14.88 -15.10 1.02
C ARG A 439 16.12 -14.67 0.24
N TYR A 440 16.50 -15.50 -0.74
CA TYR A 440 17.49 -15.20 -1.75
C TYR A 440 16.77 -15.11 -3.07
N GLN A 441 16.93 -14.03 -3.82
CA GLN A 441 16.24 -13.80 -5.07
C GLN A 441 17.20 -13.27 -6.12
N ALA A 442 17.13 -13.82 -7.32
CA ALA A 442 17.83 -13.34 -8.51
C ALA A 442 16.79 -13.16 -9.63
N LEU A 443 16.82 -12.02 -10.28
CA LEU A 443 15.93 -11.65 -11.38
C LEU A 443 16.77 -11.09 -12.53
N GLU A 444 16.40 -11.46 -13.75
CA GLU A 444 17.01 -10.96 -14.97
C GLU A 444 15.91 -10.48 -15.92
N THR A 445 16.07 -9.29 -16.49
CA THR A 445 15.12 -8.70 -17.44
C THR A 445 15.87 -8.15 -18.63
N TYR A 446 15.49 -8.57 -19.81
CA TYR A 446 15.96 -8.04 -21.09
C TYR A 446 14.84 -7.26 -21.76
N SER A 447 15.04 -5.97 -21.91
CA SER A 447 14.12 -5.04 -22.57
C SER A 447 14.71 -4.68 -23.94
N PHE A 448 13.89 -4.73 -25.01
CA PHE A 448 14.33 -4.40 -26.37
C PHE A 448 13.18 -3.93 -27.24
N SER A 449 13.52 -3.14 -28.23
CA SER A 449 12.59 -2.66 -29.25
C SER A 449 13.01 -3.21 -30.62
N PRO A 450 12.19 -4.12 -31.20
CA PRO A 450 12.47 -4.65 -32.54
C PRO A 450 12.23 -3.58 -33.62
N PRO A 451 12.72 -3.80 -34.88
CA PRO A 451 12.36 -2.95 -35.99
C PRO A 451 10.85 -2.82 -36.16
N LYS A 452 10.34 -1.64 -36.54
CA LYS A 452 8.91 -1.37 -36.69
C LYS A 452 8.23 -2.35 -37.63
N PHE A 453 7.21 -3.03 -37.15
CA PHE A 453 6.28 -3.80 -37.97
C PHE A 453 4.86 -3.66 -37.39
N ALA A 454 3.89 -3.30 -38.20
CA ALA A 454 2.50 -3.09 -37.79
C ALA A 454 2.32 -2.15 -36.55
N GLY A 455 3.23 -1.19 -36.34
CA GLY A 455 3.32 -0.28 -35.22
C GLY A 455 4.68 -0.29 -34.55
N GLU A 456 4.76 0.23 -33.32
CA GLU A 456 5.97 0.23 -32.47
C GLU A 456 5.80 -0.75 -31.34
N HIS A 457 6.85 -1.57 -31.09
CA HIS A 457 6.86 -2.59 -30.05
C HIS A 457 7.96 -2.30 -29.03
N SER A 458 7.63 -2.40 -27.75
CA SER A 458 8.60 -2.38 -26.65
C SER A 458 8.42 -3.66 -25.85
N MET A 459 9.35 -4.60 -26.04
CA MET A 459 9.25 -5.96 -25.54
C MET A 459 10.14 -6.15 -24.33
N LYS A 460 9.66 -6.94 -23.35
CA LYS A 460 10.47 -7.42 -22.22
C LYS A 460 10.36 -8.94 -22.10
N VAL A 461 11.48 -9.56 -21.82
CA VAL A 461 11.56 -10.98 -21.44
C VAL A 461 12.32 -11.04 -20.13
N GLY A 462 11.76 -11.71 -19.14
CA GLY A 462 12.44 -11.84 -17.88
C GLY A 462 12.27 -13.21 -17.25
N GLY A 463 13.12 -13.49 -16.27
CA GLY A 463 13.06 -14.70 -15.48
C GLY A 463 13.74 -14.53 -14.14
N GLY A 464 13.49 -15.47 -13.25
CA GLY A 464 14.08 -15.41 -11.92
C GLY A 464 13.89 -16.65 -11.09
N VAL A 465 14.66 -16.72 -10.03
CA VAL A 465 14.61 -17.75 -9.02
C VAL A 465 14.58 -17.12 -7.64
N SER A 466 13.78 -17.69 -6.76
CA SER A 466 13.73 -17.33 -5.34
C SER A 466 13.88 -18.58 -4.50
N TYR A 467 14.76 -18.55 -3.52
CA TYR A 467 14.94 -19.62 -2.53
C TYR A 467 14.67 -19.05 -1.14
N VAL A 468 13.71 -19.67 -0.44
CA VAL A 468 13.25 -19.23 0.88
C VAL A 468 13.49 -20.34 1.88
N THR A 469 14.06 -19.99 3.04
CA THR A 469 14.20 -20.91 4.19
C THR A 469 13.35 -20.41 5.34
N PHE A 470 12.70 -21.33 6.03
CA PHE A 470 11.95 -21.07 7.25
C PHE A 470 12.21 -22.14 8.29
N ASN A 471 12.58 -21.70 9.49
CA ASN A 471 12.66 -22.52 10.68
C ASN A 471 12.04 -21.75 11.85
N GLY A 472 11.31 -22.45 12.70
CA GLY A 472 10.65 -21.77 13.81
C GLY A 472 10.03 -22.71 14.83
N GLY A 473 9.31 -22.06 15.73
CA GLY A 473 8.48 -22.72 16.72
C GLY A 473 7.19 -21.93 16.90
N ASN A 474 6.13 -22.66 17.17
CA ASN A 474 4.80 -22.12 17.46
C ASN A 474 4.19 -22.97 18.56
N THR A 475 4.15 -22.44 19.78
CA THR A 475 3.64 -23.14 20.96
C THR A 475 2.60 -22.30 21.68
N SER A 476 1.61 -22.97 22.23
CA SER A 476 0.49 -22.31 22.88
C SER A 476 0.25 -22.88 24.28
N ASN A 477 -0.18 -22.00 25.18
CA ASN A 477 -0.65 -22.33 26.54
C ASN A 477 -2.19 -22.44 26.51
N THR A 478 -2.74 -22.99 27.58
CA THR A 478 -4.18 -23.17 27.78
C THR A 478 -4.98 -21.86 27.55
N VAL A 479 -6.10 -21.98 26.83
CA VAL A 479 -7.11 -20.94 26.69
C VAL A 479 -8.42 -21.41 27.32
N ARG A 480 -9.05 -20.59 28.17
CA ARG A 480 -10.33 -20.89 28.81
C ARG A 480 -11.38 -19.89 28.33
N ILE A 481 -12.56 -20.39 28.01
CA ILE A 481 -13.74 -19.58 27.73
C ILE A 481 -14.57 -19.57 29.00
N LEU A 482 -14.83 -18.36 29.52
CA LEU A 482 -15.57 -18.15 30.75
C LEU A 482 -16.96 -17.61 30.45
N ARG A 483 -17.96 -18.07 31.23
CA ARG A 483 -19.31 -17.49 31.25
C ARG A 483 -19.32 -16.15 32.00
N ALA A 484 -20.42 -15.44 31.93
CA ALA A 484 -20.60 -14.15 32.59
C ALA A 484 -20.44 -14.22 34.13
N ASP A 485 -20.74 -15.37 34.73
CA ASP A 485 -20.55 -15.63 36.16
C ASP A 485 -19.12 -16.04 36.55
N GLY A 486 -18.22 -16.14 35.60
CA GLY A 486 -16.82 -16.54 35.77
C GLY A 486 -16.58 -18.04 35.74
N THR A 487 -17.60 -18.88 35.60
CA THR A 487 -17.45 -20.34 35.49
C THR A 487 -16.87 -20.71 34.11
N ARG A 488 -16.07 -21.80 34.03
CA ARG A 488 -15.56 -22.29 32.75
C ARG A 488 -16.67 -22.90 31.91
N SER A 489 -16.74 -22.48 30.65
CA SER A 489 -17.55 -23.12 29.64
C SER A 489 -16.75 -24.12 28.83
N GLN A 490 -15.57 -23.68 28.36
CA GLN A 490 -14.68 -24.48 27.51
C GLN A 490 -13.22 -24.25 27.89
N GLN A 491 -12.36 -25.23 27.58
CA GLN A 491 -10.92 -25.12 27.68
C GLN A 491 -10.25 -25.74 26.46
N LEU A 492 -9.26 -25.03 25.93
CA LEU A 492 -8.38 -25.48 24.86
C LEU A 492 -6.98 -25.70 25.43
N ASP A 493 -6.49 -26.92 25.38
CA ASP A 493 -5.13 -27.28 25.71
C ASP A 493 -4.38 -27.67 24.44
N PHE A 494 -3.07 -27.44 24.40
CA PHE A 494 -2.27 -27.66 23.21
C PHE A 494 -1.21 -28.74 23.46
N VAL A 495 -1.06 -29.68 22.50
CA VAL A 495 -0.16 -30.82 22.58
C VAL A 495 0.71 -30.93 21.34
N GLY A 496 1.92 -31.41 21.48
CA GLY A 496 2.88 -31.51 20.39
C GLY A 496 4.07 -30.59 20.53
N SER A 497 5.02 -30.70 19.60
CA SER A 497 6.30 -29.98 19.69
C SER A 497 6.22 -28.52 19.19
N GLY A 498 5.28 -28.21 18.31
CA GLY A 498 5.16 -26.90 17.67
C GLY A 498 6.39 -26.49 16.85
N LYS A 499 7.27 -27.40 16.46
CA LYS A 499 8.43 -27.12 15.61
C LYS A 499 7.99 -27.00 14.16
N LEU A 500 8.37 -25.91 13.51
CA LEU A 500 8.02 -25.62 12.13
C LEU A 500 9.29 -25.50 11.28
N SER A 501 9.30 -26.17 10.12
CA SER A 501 10.41 -26.05 9.18
C SER A 501 9.97 -26.32 7.75
N ARG A 502 10.30 -25.41 6.84
CA ARG A 502 10.04 -25.58 5.40
C ARG A 502 10.95 -24.67 4.59
N ASN A 503 11.51 -25.22 3.51
CA ASN A 503 12.14 -24.43 2.47
C ASN A 503 11.20 -24.35 1.25
N LYS A 504 11.33 -23.30 0.45
CA LYS A 504 10.57 -23.13 -0.79
C LYS A 504 11.46 -22.60 -1.90
N THR A 505 11.37 -23.23 -3.07
CA THR A 505 12.02 -22.77 -4.31
C THR A 505 10.96 -22.34 -5.31
N GLU A 506 11.13 -21.16 -5.86
CA GLU A 506 10.21 -20.55 -6.82
C GLU A 506 10.95 -20.21 -8.10
N PHE A 507 10.32 -20.51 -9.24
CA PHE A 507 10.78 -20.13 -10.57
C PHE A 507 9.72 -19.26 -11.23
N LEU A 508 10.17 -18.22 -11.90
CA LEU A 508 9.31 -17.36 -12.69
C LEU A 508 9.94 -17.07 -14.05
N THR A 509 9.09 -16.85 -15.04
CA THR A 509 9.48 -16.25 -16.32
C THR A 509 8.30 -15.46 -16.87
N TYR A 510 8.58 -14.47 -17.69
CA TYR A 510 7.53 -13.66 -18.31
C TYR A 510 7.99 -13.10 -19.65
N PHE A 511 6.98 -12.79 -20.46
CA PHE A 511 7.09 -12.03 -21.69
C PHE A 511 6.01 -10.94 -21.67
N GLU A 512 6.36 -9.74 -22.08
CA GLU A 512 5.43 -8.65 -22.27
C GLU A 512 5.78 -7.84 -23.52
N ASP A 513 4.76 -7.23 -24.12
CA ASP A 513 4.90 -6.31 -25.22
C ASP A 513 3.95 -5.12 -25.04
N LYS A 514 4.51 -3.94 -25.08
CA LYS A 514 3.78 -2.69 -25.20
C LYS A 514 3.76 -2.30 -26.66
N TRP A 515 2.63 -2.54 -27.32
CA TRP A 515 2.42 -2.34 -28.73
C TRP A 515 1.66 -1.04 -28.99
N ILE A 516 2.35 -0.02 -29.51
CA ILE A 516 1.75 1.23 -30.00
C ILE A 516 1.29 0.99 -31.45
N LEU A 517 0.04 0.52 -31.61
CA LEU A 517 -0.51 0.16 -32.92
C LEU A 517 -0.63 1.39 -33.83
N ASN A 518 -1.07 2.52 -33.25
CA ASN A 518 -1.15 3.82 -33.91
C ASN A 518 -1.27 4.94 -32.86
N ARG A 519 -1.41 6.21 -33.32
CA ARG A 519 -1.51 7.38 -32.45
C ARG A 519 -2.71 7.37 -31.48
N ARG A 520 -3.65 6.43 -31.64
CA ARG A 520 -4.87 6.34 -30.81
C ARG A 520 -4.94 5.11 -29.92
N LEU A 521 -4.22 4.05 -30.25
CA LEU A 521 -4.35 2.77 -29.56
C LEU A 521 -2.99 2.22 -29.18
N THR A 522 -2.81 2.03 -27.90
CA THR A 522 -1.72 1.27 -27.29
C THR A 522 -2.31 0.01 -26.63
N LEU A 523 -1.68 -1.12 -26.85
CA LEU A 523 -1.98 -2.40 -26.23
C LEU A 523 -0.79 -2.81 -25.36
N GLU A 524 -1.05 -3.29 -24.15
CA GLU A 524 -0.06 -3.90 -23.27
C GLU A 524 -0.51 -5.34 -23.03
N TYR A 525 0.26 -6.32 -23.47
CA TYR A 525 -0.11 -7.72 -23.29
C TYR A 525 1.10 -8.58 -22.99
N GLY A 526 0.83 -9.70 -22.36
CA GLY A 526 1.87 -10.66 -22.12
C GLY A 526 1.40 -11.82 -21.24
N VAL A 527 2.36 -12.62 -20.84
CA VAL A 527 2.13 -13.81 -20.05
C VAL A 527 3.25 -14.00 -19.04
N ARG A 528 2.86 -14.44 -17.85
CA ARG A 528 3.79 -14.83 -16.79
C ARG A 528 3.56 -16.29 -16.44
N TYR A 529 4.64 -16.99 -16.18
CA TYR A 529 4.64 -18.33 -15.65
C TYR A 529 5.35 -18.36 -14.29
N ASP A 530 4.67 -18.89 -13.28
CA ASP A 530 5.22 -19.11 -11.94
C ASP A 530 5.06 -20.58 -11.56
N ARG A 531 6.07 -21.13 -10.85
CA ARG A 531 6.03 -22.46 -10.27
C ARG A 531 6.83 -22.49 -8.96
N ASP A 532 6.28 -23.13 -7.94
CA ASP A 532 6.93 -23.38 -6.66
C ASP A 532 6.92 -24.90 -6.33
N ASP A 533 7.73 -25.28 -5.32
CA ASP A 533 7.84 -26.66 -4.84
C ASP A 533 6.87 -27.01 -3.70
N VAL A 534 5.95 -26.11 -3.35
CA VAL A 534 4.87 -26.34 -2.37
C VAL A 534 3.61 -26.83 -3.08
N ALA A 535 3.07 -26.06 -4.02
CA ALA A 535 1.89 -26.45 -4.81
C ALA A 535 2.25 -27.37 -5.97
N LEU A 536 3.45 -27.25 -6.54
CA LEU A 536 3.89 -27.95 -7.76
C LEU A 536 2.98 -27.70 -8.96
N GLU A 537 2.24 -26.57 -8.97
CA GLU A 537 1.37 -26.18 -10.07
C GLU A 537 2.12 -25.34 -11.12
N ASN A 538 1.67 -25.45 -12.37
CA ASN A 538 2.11 -24.59 -13.46
C ASN A 538 1.12 -23.43 -13.57
N ASN A 539 1.51 -22.26 -13.08
CA ASN A 539 0.66 -21.08 -13.00
C ASN A 539 0.91 -20.17 -14.22
N LEU A 540 0.00 -20.20 -15.18
CA LEU A 540 0.05 -19.37 -16.36
C LEU A 540 -0.89 -18.17 -16.21
N ALA A 541 -0.35 -16.94 -16.22
CA ALA A 541 -1.02 -15.68 -15.93
C ALA A 541 -1.03 -14.75 -17.16
N PRO A 542 -1.93 -14.98 -18.15
CA PRO A 542 -2.10 -14.06 -19.27
C PRO A 542 -2.75 -12.75 -18.84
N ARG A 543 -2.31 -11.64 -19.43
CA ARG A 543 -2.79 -10.30 -19.14
C ARG A 543 -2.84 -9.46 -20.40
N ILE A 544 -3.83 -8.58 -20.49
CA ILE A 544 -3.96 -7.60 -21.55
C ILE A 544 -4.57 -6.31 -21.02
N GLY A 545 -4.00 -5.20 -21.42
CA GLY A 545 -4.52 -3.86 -21.17
C GLY A 545 -4.51 -3.03 -22.44
N PHE A 546 -5.25 -1.95 -22.45
CA PHE A 546 -5.29 -1.01 -23.56
C PHE A 546 -5.43 0.44 -23.08
N ALA A 547 -4.89 1.36 -23.87
CA ALA A 547 -5.16 2.79 -23.78
C ALA A 547 -5.63 3.28 -25.16
N PHE A 548 -6.83 3.89 -25.22
CA PHE A 548 -7.45 4.36 -26.44
C PHE A 548 -7.78 5.85 -26.35
N LEU A 549 -7.35 6.63 -27.34
CA LEU A 549 -7.67 8.04 -27.50
C LEU A 549 -8.78 8.19 -28.54
N PRO A 550 -10.04 8.47 -28.11
CA PRO A 550 -11.13 8.72 -29.05
C PRO A 550 -10.86 9.90 -29.97
N VAL A 551 -10.18 10.92 -29.42
CA VAL A 551 -9.74 12.12 -30.14
C VAL A 551 -8.24 12.29 -29.91
N ILE A 552 -7.49 12.69 -30.95
CA ILE A 552 -6.03 12.82 -30.91
C ILE A 552 -5.57 14.06 -30.09
N ASP A 553 -6.52 14.86 -29.58
CA ASP A 553 -6.21 16.05 -28.77
C ASP A 553 -5.57 15.75 -27.39
N GLY A 554 -5.50 14.47 -27.01
CA GLY A 554 -4.93 14.01 -25.73
C GLY A 554 -5.77 14.34 -24.48
N ARG A 555 -6.96 14.95 -24.68
CA ARG A 555 -7.83 15.36 -23.56
C ARG A 555 -8.75 14.28 -23.02
N THR A 556 -8.88 13.17 -23.74
CA THR A 556 -9.71 12.03 -23.31
C THR A 556 -8.96 10.75 -23.60
N VAL A 557 -8.89 9.87 -22.60
CA VAL A 557 -8.37 8.54 -22.76
C VAL A 557 -9.34 7.53 -22.13
N ILE A 558 -9.58 6.43 -22.83
CA ILE A 558 -10.33 5.27 -22.36
C ILE A 558 -9.32 4.17 -22.14
N ARG A 559 -9.29 3.58 -20.94
CA ARG A 559 -8.35 2.52 -20.58
C ARG A 559 -9.09 1.36 -19.99
N GLY A 560 -8.45 0.24 -20.02
CA GLY A 560 -8.92 -0.94 -19.32
C GLY A 560 -8.04 -2.14 -19.60
N GLY A 561 -8.43 -3.24 -18.97
CA GLY A 561 -7.75 -4.50 -19.18
C GLY A 561 -8.36 -5.61 -18.37
N ILE A 562 -7.81 -6.80 -18.58
CA ILE A 562 -8.14 -8.02 -17.86
C ILE A 562 -6.88 -8.86 -17.68
N GLY A 563 -6.76 -9.50 -16.52
CA GLY A 563 -5.61 -10.36 -16.25
C GLY A 563 -5.93 -11.45 -15.23
N VAL A 564 -5.17 -12.54 -15.35
CA VAL A 564 -5.10 -13.59 -14.35
C VAL A 564 -3.88 -13.35 -13.47
N PHE A 565 -4.06 -13.46 -12.16
CA PHE A 565 -3.02 -13.26 -11.17
C PHE A 565 -2.99 -14.43 -10.20
N TYR A 566 -1.80 -14.88 -9.84
CA TYR A 566 -1.59 -15.92 -8.84
C TYR A 566 -0.90 -15.33 -7.62
N ASP A 567 -1.33 -15.79 -6.44
CA ASP A 567 -0.75 -15.39 -5.16
C ASP A 567 0.52 -16.17 -4.85
N ASP A 568 1.26 -15.75 -3.84
CA ASP A 568 2.29 -16.56 -3.21
C ASP A 568 1.68 -17.51 -2.17
N ILE A 569 2.26 -18.72 -2.02
CA ILE A 569 1.90 -19.62 -0.91
C ILE A 569 2.87 -19.36 0.24
N ASN A 570 2.36 -18.73 1.27
CA ASN A 570 3.12 -18.39 2.47
C ASN A 570 3.57 -19.64 3.24
N LEU A 571 4.71 -19.57 3.93
CA LEU A 571 5.29 -20.75 4.57
C LEU A 571 4.55 -21.20 5.83
N ASN A 572 3.75 -20.33 6.48
CA ASN A 572 2.82 -20.74 7.53
C ASN A 572 1.73 -21.69 7.01
N ILE A 573 1.24 -21.48 5.77
CA ILE A 573 0.34 -22.41 5.08
C ILE A 573 1.05 -23.73 4.84
N ALA A 574 2.28 -23.70 4.31
CA ALA A 574 3.06 -24.89 4.01
C ALA A 574 3.50 -25.71 5.24
N THR A 575 3.42 -25.12 6.44
CA THR A 575 3.74 -25.79 7.72
C THR A 575 2.50 -26.06 8.58
N PHE A 576 1.30 -25.88 8.04
CA PHE A 576 0.03 -26.00 8.79
C PHE A 576 -0.11 -27.31 9.56
N SER A 577 0.21 -28.45 8.96
CA SER A 577 0.15 -29.77 9.60
C SER A 577 1.24 -30.01 10.66
N GLN A 578 2.19 -29.08 10.84
CA GLN A 578 3.23 -29.14 11.86
C GLN A 578 2.84 -28.36 13.14
N LEU A 579 1.69 -27.69 13.13
CA LEU A 579 1.16 -26.95 14.29
C LEU A 579 0.83 -27.93 15.44
N GLN A 580 0.82 -27.42 16.67
CA GLN A 580 0.38 -28.21 17.82
C GLN A 580 -1.09 -28.59 17.67
N GLU A 581 -1.42 -29.85 17.89
CA GLU A 581 -2.79 -30.32 18.06
C GLU A 581 -3.41 -29.69 19.31
N ARG A 582 -4.73 -29.59 19.38
CA ARG A 582 -5.41 -29.03 20.53
C ARG A 582 -6.51 -29.95 21.04
N VAL A 583 -6.75 -29.89 22.35
CA VAL A 583 -7.78 -30.65 23.02
C VAL A 583 -8.85 -29.72 23.55
N LEU A 584 -10.07 -29.82 23.03
CA LEU A 584 -11.22 -29.05 23.49
C LEU A 584 -11.98 -29.83 24.56
N THR A 585 -12.04 -29.26 25.78
CA THR A 585 -12.84 -29.80 26.91
C THR A 585 -14.01 -28.87 27.17
N ARG A 586 -15.23 -29.43 27.27
CA ARG A 586 -16.45 -28.68 27.61
C ARG A 586 -16.85 -28.94 29.06
N PHE A 587 -17.39 -27.90 29.73
CA PHE A 587 -17.74 -27.99 31.17
C PHE A 587 -19.24 -27.66 31.38
N GLY A 588 -19.79 -28.31 32.40
CA GLY A 588 -21.12 -28.04 32.94
C GLY A 588 -21.26 -26.60 33.48
N LEU A 589 -22.47 -26.24 33.89
CA LEU A 589 -22.75 -24.91 34.43
C LEU A 589 -21.94 -24.57 35.68
N ASP A 590 -21.52 -25.59 36.44
CA ASP A 590 -20.65 -25.44 37.62
C ASP A 590 -19.19 -25.09 37.25
N GLY A 591 -18.82 -25.17 35.96
CA GLY A 591 -17.46 -24.94 35.47
C GLY A 591 -16.43 -25.99 35.89
N LEU A 592 -16.86 -27.09 36.50
CA LEU A 592 -16.01 -28.17 37.06
C LEU A 592 -16.26 -29.52 36.40
N GLN A 593 -17.53 -29.89 36.22
CA GLN A 593 -17.92 -31.16 35.63
C GLN A 593 -17.63 -31.15 34.11
N VAL A 594 -16.82 -32.09 33.63
CA VAL A 594 -16.57 -32.27 32.20
C VAL A 594 -17.81 -32.89 31.54
N ILE A 595 -18.27 -32.28 30.46
CA ILE A 595 -19.39 -32.74 29.62
C ILE A 595 -18.84 -33.45 28.40
N GLY A 596 -19.18 -34.73 28.23
CA GLY A 596 -18.70 -35.55 27.12
C GLY A 596 -17.21 -35.92 27.27
N ASN A 597 -16.62 -36.39 26.19
CA ASN A 597 -15.19 -36.68 26.12
C ASN A 597 -14.45 -35.43 25.61
N PRO A 598 -13.21 -35.17 26.10
CA PRO A 598 -12.35 -34.17 25.47
C PRO A 598 -12.17 -34.48 23.97
N GLU A 599 -12.28 -33.46 23.13
CA GLU A 599 -12.25 -33.57 21.69
C GLU A 599 -10.84 -33.19 21.18
N LEU A 600 -10.16 -34.13 20.53
CA LEU A 600 -8.87 -33.86 19.89
C LEU A 600 -9.12 -33.20 18.53
N GLN A 601 -8.50 -32.05 18.29
CA GLN A 601 -8.57 -31.29 17.06
C GLN A 601 -7.20 -31.25 16.39
N ARG A 602 -7.12 -31.84 15.19
CA ARG A 602 -5.90 -31.93 14.38
C ARG A 602 -5.92 -30.97 13.22
N PHE A 603 -4.75 -30.49 12.83
CA PHE A 603 -4.57 -29.61 11.69
C PHE A 603 -4.13 -30.42 10.48
N GLU A 604 -5.01 -30.53 9.48
CA GLU A 604 -4.74 -31.34 8.28
C GLU A 604 -5.17 -30.59 7.01
N TYR A 605 -4.50 -30.88 5.92
CA TYR A 605 -4.96 -30.43 4.61
C TYR A 605 -6.16 -31.27 4.15
N SER A 606 -7.30 -30.63 3.84
CA SER A 606 -8.54 -31.31 3.41
C SER A 606 -8.54 -31.69 1.94
N GLY A 607 -7.41 -31.96 1.34
CA GLY A 607 -7.28 -32.31 -0.06
C GLY A 607 -6.01 -33.05 -0.35
N THR A 608 -5.92 -33.66 -1.52
CA THR A 608 -4.74 -34.38 -1.96
C THR A 608 -3.57 -33.44 -2.31
N ARG A 609 -3.84 -32.16 -2.52
CA ARG A 609 -2.85 -31.19 -3.01
C ARG A 609 -3.26 -29.76 -2.74
N LEU A 610 -2.30 -28.93 -2.27
CA LEU A 610 -2.45 -27.48 -2.21
C LEU A 610 -2.46 -26.91 -3.63
N ARG A 611 -3.26 -25.87 -3.84
CA ARG A 611 -3.36 -25.15 -5.11
C ARG A 611 -3.08 -23.68 -4.90
N THR A 612 -2.41 -23.07 -5.85
CA THR A 612 -2.09 -21.64 -5.78
C THR A 612 -3.37 -20.80 -5.88
N PRO A 613 -3.65 -19.90 -4.93
CA PRO A 613 -4.77 -18.97 -5.03
C PRO A 613 -4.62 -18.08 -6.27
N ARG A 614 -5.75 -17.77 -6.91
CA ARG A 614 -5.76 -16.93 -8.13
C ARG A 614 -6.87 -15.91 -8.10
N SER A 615 -6.68 -14.81 -8.82
CA SER A 615 -7.74 -13.86 -9.12
C SER A 615 -7.83 -13.53 -10.61
N ILE A 616 -9.03 -13.16 -11.04
CA ILE A 616 -9.28 -12.51 -12.33
C ILE A 616 -9.69 -11.08 -12.01
N ASN A 617 -8.87 -10.13 -12.45
CA ASN A 617 -9.09 -8.71 -12.26
C ASN A 617 -9.35 -8.05 -13.61
N TRP A 618 -10.33 -7.16 -13.69
CA TRP A 618 -10.57 -6.34 -14.84
C TRP A 618 -11.08 -4.95 -14.44
N ASN A 619 -10.76 -3.98 -15.27
CA ASN A 619 -11.23 -2.61 -15.10
C ASN A 619 -11.51 -1.94 -16.45
N VAL A 620 -12.28 -0.89 -16.39
CA VAL A 620 -12.45 0.09 -17.46
C VAL A 620 -12.53 1.47 -16.82
N GLU A 621 -11.88 2.45 -17.44
CA GLU A 621 -11.90 3.83 -16.96
C GLU A 621 -11.93 4.82 -18.15
N VAL A 622 -12.55 5.94 -17.92
CA VAL A 622 -12.52 7.12 -18.78
C VAL A 622 -11.91 8.25 -17.97
N ASP A 623 -10.84 8.80 -18.48
CA ASP A 623 -10.13 9.94 -17.88
C ASP A 623 -10.16 11.10 -18.88
N ARG A 624 -10.65 12.26 -18.46
CA ARG A 624 -10.84 13.42 -19.33
C ARG A 624 -10.45 14.72 -18.64
N GLU A 625 -9.75 15.56 -19.39
CA GLU A 625 -9.57 16.97 -19.07
C GLU A 625 -10.84 17.75 -19.49
N TRP A 626 -11.69 18.09 -18.51
CA TRP A 626 -12.94 18.81 -18.74
C TRP A 626 -12.72 20.32 -18.90
N LEU A 627 -11.88 20.88 -18.04
CA LEU A 627 -11.43 22.25 -18.07
C LEU A 627 -9.91 22.24 -17.98
N LYS A 628 -9.26 23.34 -18.30
CA LYS A 628 -7.81 23.48 -18.17
C LYS A 628 -7.38 23.01 -16.77
N ASN A 629 -6.53 22.00 -16.71
CA ASN A 629 -6.00 21.42 -15.48
C ASN A 629 -7.04 20.75 -14.54
N LEU A 630 -8.30 20.59 -14.97
CA LEU A 630 -9.32 19.80 -14.27
C LEU A 630 -9.49 18.45 -14.96
N PHE A 631 -9.02 17.42 -14.32
CA PHE A 631 -9.10 16.04 -14.80
C PHE A 631 -10.15 15.30 -14.02
N VAL A 632 -11.07 14.64 -14.72
CA VAL A 632 -12.11 13.81 -14.12
C VAL A 632 -11.97 12.39 -14.64
N ARG A 633 -11.83 11.45 -13.72
CA ARG A 633 -11.77 10.03 -14.00
C ARG A 633 -13.03 9.35 -13.49
N VAL A 634 -13.64 8.54 -14.32
CA VAL A 634 -14.70 7.61 -13.95
C VAL A 634 -14.20 6.21 -14.22
N ALA A 635 -14.22 5.34 -13.22
CA ALA A 635 -13.69 4.00 -13.33
C ALA A 635 -14.62 2.97 -12.71
N TYR A 636 -14.66 1.78 -13.31
CA TYR A 636 -15.23 0.59 -12.73
C TYR A 636 -14.20 -0.53 -12.73
N GLN A 637 -14.14 -1.26 -11.63
CA GLN A 637 -13.28 -2.45 -11.55
C GLN A 637 -13.94 -3.59 -10.79
N GLN A 638 -13.53 -4.80 -11.14
CA GLN A 638 -13.91 -6.01 -10.43
C GLN A 638 -12.70 -6.91 -10.24
N ARG A 639 -12.55 -7.43 -9.02
CA ARG A 639 -11.65 -8.53 -8.67
C ARG A 639 -12.49 -9.72 -8.25
N GLN A 640 -12.16 -10.90 -8.77
CA GLN A 640 -12.76 -12.17 -8.34
C GLN A 640 -11.63 -13.14 -8.03
N ALA A 641 -11.42 -13.41 -6.75
CA ALA A 641 -10.47 -14.41 -6.29
C ALA A 641 -11.15 -15.76 -6.07
N SER A 642 -10.38 -16.81 -6.23
CA SER A 642 -10.75 -18.20 -6.05
C SER A 642 -9.56 -19.01 -5.57
N ARG A 643 -9.80 -20.21 -5.05
CA ARG A 643 -8.78 -21.08 -4.45
C ARG A 643 -8.07 -20.42 -3.26
N GLU A 644 -8.74 -19.47 -2.57
CA GLU A 644 -8.23 -18.91 -1.33
C GLU A 644 -8.19 -20.00 -0.25
N PHE A 645 -7.20 -19.93 0.64
CA PHE A 645 -7.06 -20.89 1.72
C PHE A 645 -8.07 -20.59 2.83
N VAL A 646 -8.91 -21.56 3.11
CA VAL A 646 -9.98 -21.47 4.10
C VAL A 646 -9.83 -22.60 5.12
N LEU A 647 -10.02 -22.24 6.38
CA LEU A 647 -10.00 -23.17 7.50
C LEU A 647 -11.42 -23.54 7.92
N ASN A 648 -11.73 -24.83 7.91
CA ASN A 648 -13.01 -25.35 8.36
C ASN A 648 -12.87 -26.46 9.38
N PRO A 649 -13.62 -26.42 10.50
CA PRO A 649 -13.78 -27.58 11.35
C PRO A 649 -14.64 -28.64 10.60
N ILE A 650 -14.11 -29.85 10.49
CA ILE A 650 -14.74 -30.99 9.87
C ILE A 650 -14.93 -32.04 10.98
N GLU A 651 -16.17 -32.29 11.38
CA GLU A 651 -16.47 -33.31 12.37
C GLU A 651 -16.10 -34.70 11.83
N SER A 652 -15.26 -35.41 12.58
CA SER A 652 -14.93 -36.81 12.33
C SER A 652 -15.68 -37.69 13.33
N GLN A 653 -15.91 -38.95 12.95
CA GLN A 653 -16.52 -39.91 13.90
C GLN A 653 -15.54 -40.19 15.06
N LYS A 654 -16.01 -40.24 16.31
CA LYS A 654 -15.30 -40.63 17.53
C LYS A 654 -14.52 -39.55 18.27
N SER A 655 -15.12 -38.41 18.62
CA SER A 655 -14.49 -37.38 19.50
C SER A 655 -13.23 -36.77 18.91
N GLU A 656 -13.06 -36.81 17.59
CA GLU A 656 -11.98 -36.15 16.86
C GLU A 656 -12.58 -35.16 15.86
N THR A 657 -12.04 -33.99 15.79
CA THR A 657 -12.36 -32.98 14.76
C THR A 657 -11.09 -32.67 13.97
N VAL A 658 -11.21 -32.69 12.68
CA VAL A 658 -10.15 -32.20 11.79
C VAL A 658 -10.41 -30.72 11.50
N LEU A 659 -9.45 -29.89 11.82
CA LEU A 659 -9.41 -28.52 11.36
C LEU A 659 -8.78 -28.52 9.97
N GLY A 660 -9.64 -28.62 8.98
CA GLY A 660 -9.23 -28.81 7.58
C GLY A 660 -8.85 -27.49 6.93
N LEU A 661 -7.68 -27.44 6.31
CA LEU A 661 -7.28 -26.35 5.42
C LEU A 661 -7.47 -26.78 3.97
N ASP A 662 -8.25 -26.05 3.22
CA ASP A 662 -8.53 -26.32 1.82
C ASP A 662 -8.46 -25.08 0.93
N ASN A 663 -8.58 -25.25 -0.39
CA ASN A 663 -8.61 -24.20 -1.39
C ASN A 663 -10.04 -23.87 -1.89
N SER A 664 -11.07 -24.03 -1.06
CA SER A 664 -12.46 -23.76 -1.43
C SER A 664 -12.81 -22.26 -1.39
N GLY A 665 -11.98 -21.46 -0.75
CA GLY A 665 -12.21 -20.05 -0.51
C GLY A 665 -12.30 -19.21 -1.77
N SER A 666 -13.06 -18.13 -1.66
CA SER A 666 -13.25 -17.16 -2.74
C SER A 666 -13.64 -15.80 -2.19
N SER A 667 -13.27 -14.77 -2.90
CA SER A 667 -13.67 -13.40 -2.59
C SER A 667 -14.02 -12.61 -3.85
N ARG A 668 -14.83 -11.59 -3.69
CA ARG A 668 -15.22 -10.68 -4.76
C ARG A 668 -15.18 -9.24 -4.27
N TYR A 669 -14.59 -8.38 -5.08
CA TYR A 669 -14.60 -6.93 -4.91
C TYR A 669 -15.15 -6.28 -6.17
N ARG A 670 -15.99 -5.27 -6.00
CA ARG A 670 -16.51 -4.40 -7.06
C ARG A 670 -16.40 -2.96 -6.62
N GLU A 671 -16.03 -2.09 -7.53
CA GLU A 671 -15.85 -0.68 -7.25
C GLU A 671 -16.30 0.16 -8.42
N PHE A 672 -17.08 1.20 -8.14
CA PHE A 672 -17.28 2.35 -9.00
C PHE A 672 -16.62 3.57 -8.36
N GLN A 673 -15.81 4.28 -9.11
CA GLN A 673 -15.01 5.40 -8.64
C GLN A 673 -15.20 6.61 -9.54
N VAL A 674 -15.35 7.78 -8.91
CA VAL A 674 -15.24 9.08 -9.59
C VAL A 674 -14.15 9.87 -8.87
N THR A 675 -13.16 10.34 -9.62
CA THR A 675 -12.06 11.15 -9.10
C THR A 675 -11.93 12.43 -9.89
N ALA A 676 -11.84 13.55 -9.19
CA ALA A 676 -11.52 14.85 -9.75
C ALA A 676 -10.17 15.32 -9.22
N ARG A 677 -9.26 15.67 -10.11
CA ARG A 677 -7.97 16.29 -9.79
C ARG A 677 -7.93 17.66 -10.45
N TYR A 678 -7.63 18.68 -9.66
CA TYR A 678 -7.55 20.04 -10.15
C TYR A 678 -6.26 20.73 -9.71
N ARG A 679 -5.49 21.22 -10.68
CA ARG A 679 -4.29 22.03 -10.46
C ARG A 679 -4.58 23.45 -10.88
N PHE A 680 -4.67 24.37 -9.92
CA PHE A 680 -5.02 25.76 -10.18
C PHE A 680 -3.81 26.71 -10.18
N ARG A 681 -2.66 26.23 -9.67
CA ARG A 681 -1.34 26.87 -9.78
C ARG A 681 -0.25 25.83 -9.99
N GLU A 682 0.97 26.24 -10.26
CA GLU A 682 2.11 25.35 -10.52
C GLU A 682 2.32 24.29 -9.44
N HIS A 683 2.15 24.68 -8.16
CA HIS A 683 2.35 23.81 -7.02
C HIS A 683 1.10 23.57 -6.20
N ASP A 684 -0.05 24.09 -6.60
CA ASP A 684 -1.31 23.98 -5.87
C ASP A 684 -2.27 23.03 -6.58
N GLU A 685 -2.54 21.90 -5.97
CA GLU A 685 -3.51 20.95 -6.51
C GLU A 685 -4.32 20.28 -5.41
N PHE A 686 -5.48 19.75 -5.77
CA PHE A 686 -6.21 18.84 -4.92
C PHE A 686 -6.77 17.65 -5.71
N THR A 687 -7.01 16.58 -5.00
CA THR A 687 -7.69 15.38 -5.46
C THR A 687 -8.91 15.13 -4.58
N ALA A 688 -10.06 14.93 -5.21
CA ALA A 688 -11.31 14.51 -4.56
C ALA A 688 -11.80 13.23 -5.22
N ALA A 689 -12.11 12.21 -4.43
CA ALA A 689 -12.59 10.94 -4.97
C ALA A 689 -13.78 10.40 -4.17
N TYR A 690 -14.78 9.91 -4.88
CA TYR A 690 -15.87 9.13 -4.33
C TYR A 690 -15.78 7.69 -4.82
N VAL A 691 -15.87 6.77 -3.88
CA VAL A 691 -15.81 5.33 -4.13
C VAL A 691 -17.07 4.66 -3.61
N ARG A 692 -17.76 3.95 -4.49
CA ARG A 692 -18.81 3.01 -4.16
C ARG A 692 -18.30 1.60 -4.34
N SER A 693 -18.19 0.82 -3.26
CA SER A 693 -17.58 -0.51 -3.32
C SER A 693 -18.40 -1.57 -2.58
N SER A 694 -18.06 -2.83 -2.84
CA SER A 694 -18.57 -3.99 -2.10
C SER A 694 -17.47 -5.05 -2.05
N ALA A 695 -17.12 -5.47 -0.84
CA ALA A 695 -16.16 -6.54 -0.58
C ALA A 695 -16.86 -7.70 0.13
N SER A 696 -16.88 -8.89 -0.48
CA SER A 696 -17.46 -10.09 0.08
C SER A 696 -16.57 -11.31 -0.16
N GLY A 697 -16.63 -12.30 0.71
CA GLY A 697 -15.82 -13.51 0.58
C GLY A 697 -15.96 -14.43 1.77
N ASP A 698 -15.17 -15.48 1.76
CA ASP A 698 -15.06 -16.43 2.85
C ASP A 698 -14.32 -15.80 4.03
N LEU A 699 -14.86 -15.93 5.25
CA LEU A 699 -14.36 -15.24 6.44
C LEU A 699 -13.25 -15.99 7.18
N ASN A 700 -13.19 -17.31 7.01
CA ASN A 700 -12.17 -18.15 7.63
C ASN A 700 -10.88 -18.22 6.80
N ASP A 701 -10.42 -17.08 6.34
CA ASP A 701 -9.08 -16.98 5.75
C ASP A 701 -8.00 -17.46 6.74
N PHE A 702 -7.02 -18.16 6.22
CA PHE A 702 -5.95 -18.74 7.02
C PHE A 702 -5.23 -17.72 7.90
N ASN A 703 -4.85 -16.58 7.36
CA ASN A 703 -4.12 -15.55 8.10
C ASN A 703 -4.96 -14.84 9.19
N SER A 704 -6.28 -14.97 9.15
CA SER A 704 -7.15 -14.49 10.23
C SER A 704 -6.99 -15.31 11.53
N TYR A 705 -6.46 -16.53 11.42
CA TYR A 705 -6.21 -17.41 12.55
C TYR A 705 -4.70 -17.64 12.82
N PHE A 706 -3.88 -17.74 11.76
CA PHE A 706 -2.46 -18.09 11.83
C PHE A 706 -1.56 -17.06 11.14
N GLY A 707 -1.93 -15.80 11.20
CA GLY A 707 -1.11 -14.69 10.73
C GLY A 707 0.00 -14.29 11.70
N ASN A 708 0.26 -12.99 11.81
CA ASN A 708 1.25 -12.49 12.77
C ASN A 708 0.86 -12.77 14.23
N PHE A 709 -0.44 -12.74 14.54
CA PHE A 709 -0.99 -13.03 15.87
C PHE A 709 -2.11 -14.06 15.71
N GLU A 710 -2.07 -15.11 16.50
CA GLU A 710 -3.04 -16.17 16.39
C GLU A 710 -4.35 -15.86 17.11
N ASN A 711 -5.44 -16.42 16.55
CA ASN A 711 -6.76 -16.43 17.16
C ASN A 711 -7.10 -17.89 17.54
N PRO A 712 -7.33 -18.19 18.85
CA PRO A 712 -7.58 -19.56 19.26
C PRO A 712 -8.99 -20.06 18.92
N ILE A 713 -9.93 -19.17 18.61
CA ILE A 713 -11.34 -19.52 18.38
C ILE A 713 -11.60 -19.69 16.89
N ILE A 714 -11.64 -20.96 16.46
CA ILE A 714 -11.92 -21.34 15.07
C ILE A 714 -13.35 -21.90 15.01
N GLN A 715 -14.19 -21.27 14.22
CA GLN A 715 -15.57 -21.68 13.97
C GLN A 715 -15.79 -22.02 12.50
N ALA A 716 -17.00 -22.50 12.15
CA ALA A 716 -17.36 -22.79 10.77
C ALA A 716 -17.21 -21.57 9.87
N ASN A 717 -16.76 -21.80 8.65
CA ASN A 717 -16.63 -20.75 7.65
C ASN A 717 -18.00 -20.23 7.22
N GLU A 718 -18.06 -18.94 6.93
CA GLU A 718 -19.23 -18.29 6.34
C GLU A 718 -18.77 -17.34 5.22
N ARG A 719 -19.53 -17.29 4.15
CA ARG A 719 -19.28 -16.37 3.04
C ARG A 719 -20.21 -15.17 3.10
N THR A 720 -19.66 -13.99 3.38
CA THR A 720 -20.42 -12.77 3.55
C THR A 720 -19.53 -11.53 3.33
N ARG A 721 -19.91 -10.37 3.90
CA ARG A 721 -19.11 -9.13 3.82
C ARG A 721 -17.78 -9.30 4.53
N LEU A 722 -16.70 -8.84 3.89
CA LEU A 722 -15.38 -8.82 4.51
C LEU A 722 -15.30 -7.76 5.62
N PRO A 723 -14.44 -7.95 6.65
CA PRO A 723 -14.35 -7.03 7.79
C PRO A 723 -14.05 -5.58 7.43
N TRP A 724 -13.38 -5.34 6.30
CA TRP A 724 -13.02 -4.00 5.78
C TRP A 724 -13.99 -3.48 4.71
N ASP A 725 -15.16 -4.12 4.53
CA ASP A 725 -16.19 -3.64 3.59
C ASP A 725 -16.71 -2.26 4.00
N ALA A 726 -16.40 -1.24 3.20
CA ALA A 726 -16.85 0.14 3.39
C ALA A 726 -17.53 0.64 2.11
N PRO A 727 -18.86 0.45 1.97
CA PRO A 727 -19.58 0.69 0.72
C PRO A 727 -19.46 2.09 0.13
N ASN A 728 -19.35 3.10 0.94
CA ASN A 728 -19.19 4.49 0.47
C ASN A 728 -17.97 5.10 1.13
N ARG A 729 -17.14 5.73 0.33
CA ARG A 729 -16.04 6.54 0.83
C ARG A 729 -15.87 7.79 -0.02
N PHE A 730 -15.73 8.92 0.64
CA PHE A 730 -15.28 10.16 0.05
C PHE A 730 -13.93 10.53 0.65
N ILE A 731 -12.95 10.77 -0.20
CA ILE A 731 -11.63 11.23 0.20
C ILE A 731 -11.27 12.49 -0.56
N PHE A 732 -10.72 13.47 0.15
CA PHE A 732 -10.18 14.70 -0.41
C PHE A 732 -8.81 14.95 0.21
N TRP A 733 -7.86 15.32 -0.61
CA TRP A 733 -6.55 15.79 -0.15
C TRP A 733 -5.96 16.77 -1.15
N GLY A 734 -5.09 17.66 -0.66
CA GLY A 734 -4.47 18.63 -1.53
C GLY A 734 -3.35 19.41 -0.86
N GLU A 735 -2.71 20.27 -1.64
CA GLU A 735 -1.62 21.15 -1.23
C GLU A 735 -1.91 22.56 -1.71
N PHE A 736 -1.81 23.53 -0.80
CA PHE A 736 -2.19 24.92 -1.03
C PHE A 736 -1.12 25.85 -0.47
N HIS A 737 -0.41 26.53 -1.36
CA HIS A 737 0.57 27.55 -0.99
C HIS A 737 -0.13 28.90 -0.78
N VAL A 738 -0.12 29.37 0.46
CA VAL A 738 -0.70 30.67 0.82
C VAL A 738 0.38 31.72 1.07
N LYS A 739 -0.02 32.96 1.30
CA LYS A 739 0.91 34.07 1.55
C LYS A 739 1.88 33.74 2.70
N TYR A 740 3.02 34.39 2.76
CA TYR A 740 4.07 34.27 3.78
C TYR A 740 4.81 32.94 3.83
N GLY A 741 4.85 32.17 2.73
CA GLY A 741 5.57 30.88 2.65
C GLY A 741 4.96 29.80 3.56
N ILE A 742 3.65 29.82 3.72
CA ILE A 742 2.88 28.79 4.43
C ILE A 742 2.27 27.83 3.41
N THR A 743 2.40 26.55 3.66
CA THR A 743 1.73 25.48 2.91
C THR A 743 0.68 24.83 3.80
N LEU A 744 -0.53 24.68 3.29
CA LEU A 744 -1.63 23.98 3.93
C LEU A 744 -1.89 22.68 3.19
N ALA A 745 -1.91 21.55 3.89
CA ALA A 745 -2.23 20.25 3.32
C ALA A 745 -3.37 19.59 4.11
N PRO A 746 -4.62 19.80 3.71
CA PRO A 746 -5.78 19.13 4.30
C PRO A 746 -5.94 17.72 3.73
N VAL A 747 -6.46 16.82 4.57
CA VAL A 747 -7.00 15.51 4.21
C VAL A 747 -8.38 15.35 4.84
N LEU A 748 -9.38 14.97 4.06
CA LEU A 748 -10.72 14.62 4.53
C LEU A 748 -11.00 13.17 4.12
N ASP A 749 -11.35 12.33 5.08
CA ASP A 749 -11.80 10.95 4.85
C ASP A 749 -13.16 10.74 5.53
N ILE A 750 -14.18 10.47 4.73
CA ILE A 750 -15.54 10.14 5.19
C ILE A 750 -15.89 8.79 4.60
N ARG A 751 -16.23 7.82 5.44
CA ARG A 751 -16.64 6.49 4.96
C ARG A 751 -17.70 5.83 5.83
N THR A 752 -18.44 4.92 5.23
CA THR A 752 -19.33 4.00 5.95
C THR A 752 -18.51 3.19 6.96
N GLY A 753 -19.05 2.98 8.16
CA GLY A 753 -18.44 2.14 9.18
C GLY A 753 -18.29 0.69 8.72
N PHE A 754 -17.32 -0.02 9.29
CA PHE A 754 -17.10 -1.44 9.02
C PHE A 754 -18.23 -2.30 9.61
N PRO A 755 -18.50 -3.48 9.03
CA PRO A 755 -19.48 -4.41 9.56
C PRO A 755 -18.96 -5.09 10.82
N TYR A 756 -19.87 -5.56 11.67
CA TYR A 756 -19.54 -6.36 12.85
C TYR A 756 -20.46 -7.56 13.01
N SER A 757 -20.01 -8.52 13.82
CA SER A 757 -20.72 -9.73 14.22
C SER A 757 -21.06 -9.68 15.71
N ILE A 758 -22.11 -10.38 16.11
CA ILE A 758 -22.47 -10.60 17.52
C ILE A 758 -22.08 -12.03 17.91
N ILE A 759 -21.63 -12.22 19.15
CA ILE A 759 -21.26 -13.52 19.72
C ILE A 759 -22.02 -13.73 21.05
N ASP A 760 -22.21 -15.00 21.42
CA ASP A 760 -22.68 -15.40 22.73
C ASP A 760 -21.51 -15.53 23.76
N GLU A 761 -21.80 -15.98 24.96
CA GLU A 761 -20.78 -16.19 26.02
C GLU A 761 -19.78 -17.31 25.69
N ASP A 762 -20.18 -18.28 24.90
CA ASP A 762 -19.35 -19.38 24.42
C ASP A 762 -18.52 -19.03 23.17
N ARG A 763 -18.59 -17.74 22.76
CA ARG A 763 -17.94 -17.20 21.57
C ARG A 763 -18.51 -17.66 20.23
N ASN A 764 -19.69 -18.31 20.22
CA ASN A 764 -20.37 -18.65 18.96
C ASN A 764 -21.01 -17.40 18.33
N PHE A 765 -21.06 -17.35 17.00
CA PHE A 765 -21.75 -16.28 16.32
C PHE A 765 -23.27 -16.40 16.46
N VAL A 766 -23.90 -15.29 16.81
CA VAL A 766 -25.35 -15.16 16.90
C VAL A 766 -25.85 -14.46 15.63
N GLY A 767 -26.44 -15.26 14.75
CA GLY A 767 -26.83 -14.81 13.41
C GLY A 767 -25.66 -14.74 12.43
N PRO A 768 -25.89 -14.24 11.20
CA PRO A 768 -24.87 -14.20 10.16
C PRO A 768 -23.71 -13.26 10.52
N ARG A 769 -22.48 -13.71 10.26
CA ARG A 769 -21.25 -12.95 10.52
C ARG A 769 -21.21 -11.67 9.69
N ASN A 770 -20.68 -10.58 10.25
CA ASN A 770 -20.53 -9.27 9.61
C ASN A 770 -21.85 -8.68 9.05
N GLN A 771 -23.00 -9.09 9.59
CA GLN A 771 -24.32 -8.63 9.15
C GLN A 771 -25.18 -8.08 10.30
N ALA A 772 -24.73 -8.16 11.54
CA ALA A 772 -25.46 -7.65 12.71
C ALA A 772 -25.62 -6.11 12.69
N GLY A 773 -24.67 -5.41 12.08
CA GLY A 773 -24.70 -3.96 11.95
C GLY A 773 -23.38 -3.41 11.39
N ARG A 774 -23.21 -2.10 11.53
CA ARG A 774 -21.96 -1.39 11.18
C ARG A 774 -21.56 -0.42 12.28
N TYR A 775 -20.27 -0.23 12.42
CA TYR A 775 -19.73 0.90 13.20
C TYR A 775 -20.35 2.21 12.73
N PRO A 776 -20.38 3.27 13.58
CA PRO A 776 -20.69 4.63 13.15
C PRO A 776 -19.85 5.05 11.95
N SER A 777 -20.35 5.97 11.13
CA SER A 777 -19.59 6.51 9.99
C SER A 777 -18.28 7.12 10.48
N PHE A 778 -17.19 6.73 9.84
CA PHE A 778 -15.88 7.33 10.11
C PHE A 778 -15.78 8.68 9.42
N THR A 779 -15.33 9.71 10.16
CA THR A 779 -15.07 11.05 9.61
C THR A 779 -13.79 11.59 10.24
N SER A 780 -12.80 11.93 9.42
CA SER A 780 -11.60 12.64 9.87
C SER A 780 -11.30 13.80 8.94
N VAL A 781 -11.00 14.94 9.54
CA VAL A 781 -10.42 16.10 8.88
C VAL A 781 -9.03 16.27 9.47
N ASP A 782 -8.01 16.04 8.68
CA ASP A 782 -6.62 16.19 9.10
C ASP A 782 -5.99 17.37 8.38
N LEU A 783 -5.12 18.10 9.04
CA LEU A 783 -4.48 19.29 8.47
C LEU A 783 -3.00 19.32 8.84
N GLN A 784 -2.15 19.49 7.86
CA GLN A 784 -0.75 19.86 8.06
C GLN A 784 -0.54 21.30 7.61
N ILE A 785 0.16 22.08 8.45
CA ILE A 785 0.58 23.44 8.18
C ILE A 785 2.10 23.45 8.20
N LEU A 786 2.73 23.84 7.09
CA LEU A 786 4.18 23.93 6.96
C LEU A 786 4.58 25.38 6.75
N LYS A 787 5.70 25.78 7.37
CA LYS A 787 6.33 27.07 7.13
C LYS A 787 7.82 26.93 6.99
N SER A 788 8.34 27.41 5.87
CA SER A 788 9.78 27.48 5.62
C SER A 788 10.33 28.85 6.02
N VAL A 789 11.40 28.85 6.81
CA VAL A 789 12.07 30.06 7.31
C VAL A 789 13.54 29.98 6.99
N SER A 790 14.06 30.96 6.22
CA SER A 790 15.50 31.10 6.00
C SER A 790 16.18 31.69 7.23
N LEU A 791 17.23 31.04 7.71
CA LEU A 791 17.96 31.53 8.90
C LEU A 791 18.85 32.71 8.53
N PRO A 792 18.97 33.74 9.40
CA PRO A 792 19.75 34.94 9.11
C PRO A 792 21.27 34.74 9.38
N GLY A 793 22.11 35.71 8.93
CA GLY A 793 23.55 35.81 9.23
C GLY A 793 24.39 34.65 8.68
N ARG A 794 25.27 34.07 9.47
CA ARG A 794 26.14 32.94 9.10
C ARG A 794 25.38 31.64 8.83
N PHE A 795 24.09 31.60 9.16
CA PHE A 795 23.25 30.44 8.96
C PHE A 795 22.37 30.52 7.69
N THR A 796 22.59 31.46 6.77
CA THR A 796 21.86 31.61 5.51
C THR A 796 21.89 30.37 4.60
N LYS A 797 22.91 29.50 4.78
CA LYS A 797 23.03 28.19 4.11
C LYS A 797 22.03 27.13 4.64
N TYR A 798 21.28 27.46 5.71
CA TYR A 798 20.33 26.57 6.34
C TYR A 798 18.92 27.14 6.24
N ARG A 799 17.96 26.25 6.09
CA ARG A 799 16.52 26.52 6.11
C ARG A 799 15.88 25.73 7.26
N LEU A 800 15.02 26.37 8.01
CA LEU A 800 14.22 25.73 9.04
C LEU A 800 12.80 25.52 8.50
N GLU A 801 12.33 24.28 8.53
CA GLU A 801 10.93 23.95 8.20
C GLU A 801 10.19 23.59 9.47
N LEU A 802 9.13 24.35 9.75
CA LEU A 802 8.25 24.18 10.89
C LEU A 802 6.95 23.57 10.41
N GLY A 803 6.54 22.45 10.98
CA GLY A 803 5.30 21.75 10.67
C GLY A 803 4.42 21.59 11.92
N LEU A 804 3.13 21.91 11.76
CA LEU A 804 2.07 21.59 12.73
C LEU A 804 1.09 20.62 12.06
N LYS A 805 0.83 19.50 12.69
CA LYS A 805 -0.17 18.51 12.26
C LYS A 805 -1.32 18.49 13.23
N VAL A 806 -2.53 18.46 12.72
CA VAL A 806 -3.75 18.26 13.52
C VAL A 806 -4.53 17.13 12.88
N PHE A 807 -4.72 16.04 13.60
CA PHE A 807 -5.53 14.91 13.18
C PHE A 807 -6.90 14.97 13.83
N ASN A 808 -7.93 14.60 13.09
CA ASN A 808 -9.33 14.66 13.51
C ASN A 808 -9.67 16.07 14.06
N LEU A 809 -9.45 17.10 13.24
CA LEU A 809 -9.65 18.51 13.59
C LEU A 809 -11.05 18.79 14.17
N THR A 810 -12.07 18.10 13.65
CA THR A 810 -13.46 18.22 14.10
C THR A 810 -13.75 17.52 15.42
N ASN A 811 -12.79 16.73 15.93
CA ASN A 811 -12.95 15.88 17.11
C ASN A 811 -14.15 14.93 17.02
N HIS A 812 -14.42 14.40 15.82
CA HIS A 812 -15.48 13.44 15.60
C HIS A 812 -15.18 12.13 16.35
N PHE A 813 -16.20 11.53 16.96
CA PHE A 813 -16.04 10.25 17.65
C PHE A 813 -15.96 9.10 16.64
N ASN A 814 -14.77 8.56 16.47
CA ASN A 814 -14.47 7.43 15.59
C ASN A 814 -14.10 6.21 16.44
N PRO A 815 -15.07 5.38 16.89
CA PRO A 815 -14.80 4.23 17.74
C PRO A 815 -14.00 3.16 17.01
N ARG A 816 -13.15 2.46 17.77
CA ARG A 816 -12.35 1.33 17.29
C ARG A 816 -12.84 0.01 17.86
N ASP A 817 -13.46 0.04 19.05
CA ASP A 817 -13.88 -1.15 19.78
C ASP A 817 -15.39 -1.19 19.88
N PHE A 818 -15.95 -2.38 19.74
CA PHE A 818 -17.38 -2.66 19.88
C PHE A 818 -17.57 -3.85 20.81
N GLN A 819 -18.42 -3.71 21.83
CA GLN A 819 -18.78 -4.83 22.69
C GLN A 819 -19.85 -5.69 22.01
N ASN A 820 -19.39 -6.79 21.45
CA ASN A 820 -20.20 -7.67 20.62
C ASN A 820 -20.71 -8.96 21.32
N ASN A 821 -20.34 -9.18 22.59
CA ASN A 821 -20.78 -10.35 23.35
C ASN A 821 -22.11 -10.06 24.04
N LEU A 822 -23.15 -10.88 23.75
CA LEU A 822 -24.51 -10.72 24.28
C LEU A 822 -24.59 -10.81 25.80
N ALA A 823 -23.68 -11.58 26.42
CA ALA A 823 -23.65 -11.78 27.88
C ALA A 823 -22.89 -10.68 28.62
N SER A 824 -22.35 -9.67 27.89
CA SER A 824 -21.67 -8.54 28.50
C SER A 824 -22.65 -7.49 28.99
N ASP A 825 -22.42 -6.93 30.19
CA ASP A 825 -23.18 -5.81 30.77
C ASP A 825 -23.12 -4.53 29.88
N SER A 826 -22.12 -4.43 29.03
CA SER A 826 -21.88 -3.30 28.14
C SER A 826 -22.15 -3.62 26.66
N PHE A 827 -22.92 -4.70 26.39
CA PHE A 827 -23.26 -5.12 25.03
C PHE A 827 -23.81 -3.97 24.18
N GLY A 828 -23.36 -3.90 22.94
CA GLY A 828 -23.77 -2.86 21.98
C GLY A 828 -23.02 -1.53 22.12
N GLY A 829 -22.15 -1.38 23.12
CA GLY A 829 -21.35 -0.17 23.34
C GLY A 829 -20.18 -0.02 22.36
N PHE A 830 -19.93 1.23 21.92
CA PHE A 830 -18.77 1.62 21.11
C PHE A 830 -17.77 2.39 21.94
N TYR A 831 -16.49 2.00 21.88
CA TYR A 831 -15.42 2.49 22.75
C TYR A 831 -14.17 2.89 21.96
N ASN A 832 -13.14 3.38 22.67
CA ASN A 832 -11.80 3.70 22.17
C ASN A 832 -11.85 4.66 20.96
N GLY A 833 -12.63 5.74 21.10
CA GLY A 833 -12.74 6.76 20.07
C GLY A 833 -11.44 7.51 19.87
N VAL A 834 -11.03 7.68 18.61
CA VAL A 834 -9.84 8.47 18.27
C VAL A 834 -10.20 9.95 18.30
N GLY A 835 -9.84 10.63 19.38
CA GLY A 835 -9.99 12.07 19.51
C GLY A 835 -8.99 12.87 18.68
N ARG A 836 -9.07 14.21 18.78
CA ARG A 836 -8.13 15.13 18.14
C ARG A 836 -6.71 14.92 18.68
N LYS A 837 -5.74 14.84 17.75
CA LYS A 837 -4.31 14.71 18.06
C LYS A 837 -3.50 15.81 17.39
N TYR A 838 -2.42 16.23 18.04
CA TYR A 838 -1.50 17.23 17.52
C TYR A 838 -0.12 16.61 17.34
N GLY A 839 0.57 17.03 16.29
CA GLY A 839 1.96 16.66 16.01
C GLY A 839 2.75 17.90 15.56
N THR A 840 4.03 17.91 15.87
CA THR A 840 4.95 18.94 15.38
C THR A 840 6.10 18.30 14.63
N ARG A 841 6.58 18.98 13.59
CA ARG A 841 7.77 18.60 12.83
C ARG A 841 8.70 19.82 12.76
N ILE A 842 9.97 19.61 13.05
CA ILE A 842 11.01 20.63 12.90
C ILE A 842 12.13 19.98 12.09
N THR A 843 12.42 20.54 10.90
CA THR A 843 13.44 20.02 10.00
C THR A 843 14.49 21.11 9.73
N PHE A 844 15.74 20.76 9.92
CA PHE A 844 16.89 21.57 9.51
C PHE A 844 17.40 21.04 8.17
N VAL A 845 17.35 21.89 7.15
CA VAL A 845 17.79 21.58 5.79
C VAL A 845 19.01 22.43 5.47
N LYS A 846 20.10 21.81 5.08
CA LYS A 846 21.24 22.52 4.48
C LYS A 846 20.89 22.77 3.01
N LYS A 847 20.89 24.04 2.59
CA LYS A 847 20.67 24.45 1.18
C LYS A 847 21.78 23.95 0.28
#